data_108677831028a0397d9d223b8679df77
#
_entry.id   108677831028a0397d9d223b8679df77
#
_cell.length_a   1.000
_cell.length_b   1.000
_cell.length_c   1.000
_cell.angle_alpha   90.00
_cell.angle_beta   90.00
_cell.angle_gamma   90.00
#
_symmetry.space_group_name_H-M   'P 1'
#
loop_
_entity.id
_entity.type
_entity.pdbx_description
1 polymer ?
#
loop_
_entity_poly.entity_id
_entity_poly.type
_entity_poly.pdbx_seq_one_letter_code
_entity_poly.pdbx_strand_id
1 'polypeptide(L)'
;VTSHPPGTEGPAGLTIPPFAQELAGTLSVHAQYVLHGNIRDDYLVSRHGQDRYFSLAGLVWHTLRLRGFDALVRYDVVDGFTVHPADALPHVERLLGRGTVGRRFRGRLLRADPPALLDLEPLLRAVATGLEPAQRPRPGADRAEFGAGPLEQEHPQRLALLIDYAARIPTEVNRLSERERDFFLGCLKLANDVEPILHHRTGRTLFNPIVWLADGERDLPTWLVSGSDRIRTIGVPLPDMEDRRRMARLQAAEYAPPPAPSSTPPPSVLGSTAGSVSGSAAGPPGGVLSLLKDGERPPAAELDDRETREFARAAGGLTLRAMRDAVRLAADRRLPFGRMPDAVRIYRLGVEDNPWRRGHIRNQIREGEAFIRARVKGQAPAIGKTMDILKRAALGLSGAQAAHPGHRPRGVLFFAGPTGTGKTELAKSVATVLFGREDAYLRFDMSEFSAPHSADRLVGAPPGYVGYEAGGELTSAVRTDPFRVVLFDEIEKADKGVLDKFLQVLEDGRLTDGQGITTYFSECVLIFTSNLGVMTEDPATGLKRRVVEPGTDYQELAATVRDQVERHFVEVVGRPELMNRLGGNIVVFDFIGAEVARSIFDLQVDNIRSLMRQDQRLHLRLTEEATERLAERCTADLDNGGRGIGNALETALINPLARALFEEGPLPEESVVTVEAVAEDPDGTVRLDLGISRPAEWGTGS
;
A
#
# COMPACT_ATOMS: atom_id res chain seq x y z
N VAL A 1 -7.80 -16.60 16.84
CA VAL A 1 -9.07 -15.97 17.21
C VAL A 1 -9.18 -16.00 18.71
N THR A 2 -8.66 -14.96 19.38
CA THR A 2 -8.90 -14.72 20.81
C THR A 2 -9.79 -13.49 20.89
N SER A 3 -11.08 -13.71 21.16
CA SER A 3 -12.03 -12.68 21.52
C SER A 3 -11.57 -12.01 22.82
N HIS A 4 -11.16 -10.74 22.73
CA HIS A 4 -10.93 -9.93 23.92
C HIS A 4 -12.27 -9.67 24.63
N PRO A 5 -12.33 -9.75 25.95
CA PRO A 5 -13.52 -9.39 26.70
C PRO A 5 -13.78 -7.88 26.60
N PRO A 6 -15.05 -7.43 26.67
CA PRO A 6 -15.39 -6.00 26.64
C PRO A 6 -14.73 -5.30 27.84
N GLY A 7 -14.21 -4.09 27.55
CA GLY A 7 -13.38 -3.30 28.46
C GLY A 7 -13.97 -3.18 29.86
N THR A 8 -13.16 -3.51 30.86
CA THR A 8 -13.47 -3.26 32.28
C THR A 8 -13.47 -1.75 32.50
N GLU A 9 -14.62 -1.21 32.89
CA GLU A 9 -14.79 0.19 33.27
C GLU A 9 -13.82 0.54 34.42
N GLY A 10 -12.92 1.49 34.15
CA GLY A 10 -12.10 2.13 35.17
C GLY A 10 -12.97 3.03 36.06
N PRO A 11 -12.41 3.73 37.06
CA PRO A 11 -13.18 4.51 38.00
C PRO A 11 -14.07 5.51 37.26
N ALA A 12 -15.40 5.36 37.44
CA ALA A 12 -16.47 6.23 36.98
C ALA A 12 -16.47 6.53 35.46
N GLY A 13 -16.79 5.53 34.61
CA GLY A 13 -17.18 5.77 33.21
C GLY A 13 -16.05 6.26 32.30
N LEU A 14 -14.79 5.97 32.61
CA LEU A 14 -13.62 6.29 31.78
C LEU A 14 -13.14 5.06 31.02
N THR A 15 -13.10 5.13 29.69
CA THR A 15 -12.53 4.09 28.83
C THR A 15 -11.28 4.63 28.15
N ILE A 16 -10.13 3.97 28.35
CA ILE A 16 -8.84 4.26 27.71
C ILE A 16 -8.38 3.01 26.92
N PRO A 17 -7.51 3.18 25.91
CA PRO A 17 -6.99 2.05 25.13
C PRO A 17 -6.34 0.95 25.98
N PRO A 18 -6.44 -0.33 25.60
CA PRO A 18 -5.93 -1.47 26.40
C PRO A 18 -4.44 -1.37 26.74
N PHE A 19 -3.60 -0.94 25.82
CA PHE A 19 -2.14 -0.75 26.05
C PHE A 19 -1.85 0.32 27.13
N ALA A 20 -2.66 1.37 27.20
CA ALA A 20 -2.55 2.41 28.24
C ALA A 20 -3.07 1.91 29.59
N GLN A 21 -4.07 1.01 29.59
CA GLN A 21 -4.52 0.31 30.81
C GLN A 21 -3.43 -0.62 31.34
N GLU A 22 -2.76 -1.37 30.47
CA GLU A 22 -1.65 -2.26 30.81
C GLU A 22 -0.50 -1.44 31.44
N LEU A 23 -0.07 -0.34 30.81
CA LEU A 23 0.92 0.55 31.39
C LEU A 23 0.51 1.03 32.79
N ALA A 24 -0.70 1.54 32.94
CA ALA A 24 -1.18 2.05 34.23
C ALA A 24 -1.35 0.93 35.30
N GLY A 25 -1.68 -0.28 34.88
CA GLY A 25 -1.92 -1.40 35.77
C GLY A 25 -0.64 -2.02 36.33
N THR A 26 0.48 -1.85 35.65
CA THR A 26 1.75 -2.52 35.96
C THR A 26 2.83 -1.59 36.55
N LEU A 27 2.50 -0.34 36.88
CA LEU A 27 3.43 0.65 37.44
C LEU A 27 4.04 0.27 38.80
N SER A 28 3.46 -0.71 39.50
CA SER A 28 4.02 -1.24 40.75
C SER A 28 5.09 -2.32 40.54
N VAL A 29 5.22 -2.83 39.30
CA VAL A 29 6.07 -3.97 38.96
C VAL A 29 7.21 -3.56 38.03
N HIS A 30 6.93 -2.70 37.04
CA HIS A 30 7.91 -2.35 36.03
C HIS A 30 8.37 -0.90 36.18
N ALA A 31 9.69 -0.68 36.11
CA ALA A 31 10.34 0.61 36.19
C ALA A 31 10.46 1.28 34.82
N GLN A 32 10.55 0.48 33.76
CA GLN A 32 10.69 0.98 32.38
C GLN A 32 9.70 0.26 31.44
N TYR A 33 9.29 1.00 30.39
CA TYR A 33 8.37 0.52 29.36
C TYR A 33 8.91 0.85 27.99
N VAL A 34 8.77 -0.08 27.04
CA VAL A 34 9.01 0.14 25.61
C VAL A 34 7.68 0.05 24.90
N LEU A 35 7.17 1.20 24.44
CA LEU A 35 5.99 1.25 23.58
C LEU A 35 6.43 1.26 22.13
N HIS A 36 5.93 0.32 21.33
CA HIS A 36 6.30 0.20 19.91
C HIS A 36 5.09 -0.03 19.00
N GLY A 37 5.27 0.23 17.71
CA GLY A 37 4.22 0.07 16.70
C GLY A 37 3.53 1.39 16.36
N ASN A 38 2.20 1.46 16.53
CA ASN A 38 1.43 2.65 16.14
C ASN A 38 1.58 3.82 17.14
N ILE A 39 2.82 4.28 17.38
CA ILE A 39 3.14 5.30 18.42
C ILE A 39 2.94 6.76 17.97
N ARG A 40 2.66 7.02 16.69
CA ARG A 40 2.52 8.38 16.10
C ARG A 40 1.08 8.77 15.81
N ASP A 41 0.11 8.03 16.34
CA ASP A 41 -1.32 8.20 16.09
C ASP A 41 -2.00 9.13 17.11
N ASP A 42 -3.28 9.36 16.90
CA ASP A 42 -4.24 9.88 17.87
C ASP A 42 -4.97 8.70 18.53
N TYR A 43 -5.32 8.83 19.82
CA TYR A 43 -5.94 7.77 20.61
C TYR A 43 -7.21 8.26 21.26
N LEU A 44 -8.27 7.46 21.19
CA LEU A 44 -9.57 7.81 21.75
C LEU A 44 -9.65 7.48 23.25
N VAL A 45 -10.12 8.44 24.00
CA VAL A 45 -10.49 8.30 25.42
C VAL A 45 -11.96 8.69 25.55
N SER A 46 -12.77 7.80 26.10
CA SER A 46 -14.18 8.07 26.39
C SER A 46 -14.38 8.40 27.87
N ARG A 47 -15.10 9.46 28.17
CA ARG A 47 -15.53 9.79 29.51
C ARG A 47 -17.03 10.10 29.52
N HIS A 48 -17.81 9.32 30.23
CA HIS A 48 -19.29 9.42 30.29
C HIS A 48 -19.92 9.43 28.88
N GLY A 49 -19.41 8.58 27.96
CA GLY A 49 -19.90 8.47 26.58
C GLY A 49 -19.44 9.60 25.63
N GLN A 50 -18.63 10.55 26.11
CA GLN A 50 -18.01 11.57 25.27
C GLN A 50 -16.59 11.15 24.89
N ASP A 51 -16.35 10.98 23.60
CA ASP A 51 -15.04 10.65 23.05
C ASP A 51 -14.19 11.92 22.85
N ARG A 52 -12.91 11.81 23.19
CA ARG A 52 -11.86 12.80 22.86
C ARG A 52 -10.63 12.06 22.38
N TYR A 53 -9.85 12.68 21.52
CA TYR A 53 -8.59 12.10 21.05
C TYR A 53 -7.38 12.83 21.63
N PHE A 54 -6.30 12.09 21.86
CA PHE A 54 -5.04 12.55 22.42
C PHE A 54 -3.88 12.02 21.59
N SER A 55 -2.78 12.76 21.52
CA SER A 55 -1.50 12.20 21.10
C SER A 55 -1.04 11.15 22.12
N LEU A 56 -0.08 10.28 21.75
CA LEU A 56 0.44 9.27 22.69
C LEU A 56 0.97 9.90 23.97
N ALA A 57 1.77 10.97 23.87
CA ALA A 57 2.26 11.70 25.04
C ALA A 57 1.12 12.26 25.90
N GLY A 58 0.08 12.81 25.26
CA GLY A 58 -1.13 13.29 25.96
C GLY A 58 -1.90 12.16 26.65
N LEU A 59 -2.04 11.00 26.00
CA LEU A 59 -2.68 9.83 26.59
C LEU A 59 -1.89 9.27 27.76
N VAL A 60 -0.57 9.11 27.61
CA VAL A 60 0.33 8.66 28.70
C VAL A 60 0.23 9.61 29.88
N TRP A 61 0.29 10.92 29.65
CA TRP A 61 0.10 11.92 30.71
C TRP A 61 -1.27 11.81 31.39
N HIS A 62 -2.34 11.75 30.59
CA HIS A 62 -3.71 11.59 31.15
C HIS A 62 -3.82 10.37 32.04
N THR A 63 -3.25 9.25 31.59
CA THR A 63 -3.25 7.97 32.32
C THR A 63 -2.44 8.05 33.62
N LEU A 64 -1.24 8.63 33.58
CA LEU A 64 -0.36 8.78 34.74
C LEU A 64 -0.93 9.78 35.78
N ARG A 65 -1.52 10.88 35.31
CA ARG A 65 -2.18 11.86 36.19
C ARG A 65 -3.30 11.24 37.04
N LEU A 66 -4.07 10.34 36.45
CA LEU A 66 -5.10 9.58 37.17
C LEU A 66 -4.52 8.65 38.25
N ARG A 67 -3.25 8.28 38.14
CA ARG A 67 -2.50 7.51 39.13
C ARG A 67 -1.75 8.38 40.13
N GLY A 68 -1.89 9.72 40.05
CA GLY A 68 -1.34 10.66 40.99
C GLY A 68 0.09 11.12 40.69
N PHE A 69 0.53 11.06 39.42
CA PHE A 69 1.81 11.63 39.01
C PHE A 69 1.70 13.17 38.88
N ASP A 70 2.76 13.86 39.25
CA ASP A 70 2.81 15.32 39.32
C ASP A 70 3.28 15.96 38.04
N ALA A 71 4.18 15.29 37.29
CA ALA A 71 4.64 15.75 35.97
C ALA A 71 5.11 14.61 35.05
N LEU A 72 5.00 14.88 33.73
CA LEU A 72 5.62 14.14 32.66
C LEU A 72 6.73 14.97 32.03
N VAL A 73 7.96 14.45 32.07
CA VAL A 73 9.09 14.99 31.33
C VAL A 73 9.16 14.26 29.99
N ARG A 74 9.15 14.99 28.89
CA ARG A 74 9.36 14.45 27.57
C ARG A 74 10.73 14.86 27.06
N TYR A 75 11.47 13.92 26.56
CA TYR A 75 12.75 14.12 25.88
C TYR A 75 12.62 13.70 24.41
N ASP A 76 13.18 14.49 23.51
CA ASP A 76 13.50 14.06 22.15
C ASP A 76 14.86 14.59 21.71
N VAL A 77 15.46 13.92 20.70
CA VAL A 77 16.83 14.20 20.26
C VAL A 77 17.01 15.53 19.55
N VAL A 78 15.92 16.20 19.16
CA VAL A 78 15.93 17.48 18.43
C VAL A 78 15.63 18.65 19.38
N ASP A 79 14.49 18.57 20.09
CA ASP A 79 13.98 19.66 20.92
C ASP A 79 14.50 19.62 22.37
N GLY A 80 15.14 18.52 22.80
CA GLY A 80 15.58 18.31 24.17
C GLY A 80 14.43 18.00 25.11
N PHE A 81 14.37 18.72 26.26
CA PHE A 81 13.41 18.42 27.33
C PHE A 81 12.23 19.37 27.34
N THR A 82 11.03 18.81 27.49
CA THR A 82 9.81 19.56 27.78
C THR A 82 9.15 18.98 29.02
N VAL A 83 8.50 19.79 29.82
CA VAL A 83 7.82 19.38 31.06
C VAL A 83 6.34 19.70 30.96
N HIS A 84 5.52 18.74 31.33
CA HIS A 84 4.06 18.87 31.34
C HIS A 84 3.49 18.41 32.70
N PRO A 85 2.67 19.23 33.39
CA PRO A 85 2.30 20.59 33.04
C PRO A 85 3.48 21.57 33.20
N ALA A 86 3.41 22.74 32.53
CA ALA A 86 4.54 23.67 32.46
C ALA A 86 4.92 24.30 33.81
N ASP A 87 3.99 24.36 34.73
CA ASP A 87 4.20 24.87 36.12
C ASP A 87 5.05 23.91 36.98
N ALA A 88 5.17 22.64 36.58
CA ALA A 88 6.06 21.66 37.21
C ALA A 88 7.55 21.82 36.82
N LEU A 89 7.88 22.69 35.83
CA LEU A 89 9.24 22.91 35.36
C LEU A 89 10.23 23.28 36.48
N PRO A 90 9.94 24.19 37.44
CA PRO A 90 10.88 24.51 38.51
C PRO A 90 11.21 23.32 39.41
N HIS A 91 10.30 22.37 39.58
CA HIS A 91 10.54 21.15 40.34
C HIS A 91 11.50 20.23 39.64
N VAL A 92 11.29 19.99 38.32
CA VAL A 92 12.19 19.18 37.50
C VAL A 92 13.59 19.79 37.44
N GLU A 93 13.72 21.11 37.34
CA GLU A 93 15.00 21.83 37.39
C GLU A 93 15.79 21.60 38.67
N ARG A 94 15.12 21.60 39.82
CA ARG A 94 15.77 21.29 41.10
C ARG A 94 16.30 19.85 41.12
N LEU A 95 15.55 18.89 40.61
CA LEU A 95 15.96 17.49 40.54
C LEU A 95 17.16 17.27 39.60
N LEU A 96 17.34 18.10 38.59
CA LEU A 96 18.48 18.03 37.67
C LEU A 96 19.76 18.69 38.25
N GLY A 97 19.63 19.54 39.25
CA GLY A 97 20.74 20.32 39.83
C GLY A 97 21.12 21.57 39.03
N ARG A 98 21.75 22.55 39.69
CA ARG A 98 22.02 23.88 39.12
C ARG A 98 23.02 23.92 37.96
N GLY A 99 23.72 22.84 37.66
CA GLY A 99 24.76 22.77 36.61
C GLY A 99 24.34 22.25 35.26
N THR A 100 23.13 21.69 35.16
CA THR A 100 22.72 20.88 33.98
C THR A 100 21.71 21.62 33.09
N VAL A 101 21.30 22.86 33.43
CA VAL A 101 20.15 23.50 32.77
C VAL A 101 20.60 24.52 31.72
N GLY A 102 20.24 24.24 30.48
CA GLY A 102 20.36 25.16 29.37
C GLY A 102 19.28 26.24 29.34
N ARG A 103 19.32 27.10 28.33
CA ARG A 103 18.42 28.27 28.18
C ARG A 103 16.94 27.85 28.16
N ARG A 104 16.10 28.61 28.86
CA ARG A 104 14.64 28.45 28.83
C ARG A 104 14.03 29.11 27.60
N PHE A 105 13.16 28.39 26.93
CA PHE A 105 12.27 28.95 25.91
C PHE A 105 10.86 28.33 26.03
N ARG A 106 9.86 29.17 26.44
CA ARG A 106 8.42 28.80 26.51
C ARG A 106 8.13 27.44 27.20
N GLY A 107 8.76 27.15 28.35
CA GLY A 107 8.57 25.91 29.08
C GLY A 107 9.42 24.74 28.60
N ARG A 108 10.35 24.95 27.65
CA ARG A 108 11.35 24.00 27.19
C ARG A 108 12.70 24.26 27.85
N LEU A 109 13.41 23.22 28.21
CA LEU A 109 14.81 23.23 28.59
C LEU A 109 15.65 23.05 27.33
N LEU A 110 16.09 24.16 26.70
CA LEU A 110 16.95 24.11 25.53
C LEU A 110 18.41 24.14 25.94
N ARG A 111 19.23 23.30 25.36
CA ARG A 111 20.69 23.40 25.40
C ARG A 111 21.23 24.22 24.24
N ALA A 112 22.46 24.71 24.42
CA ALA A 112 23.20 25.39 23.35
C ALA A 112 23.64 24.44 22.24
N ASP A 113 23.79 23.14 22.56
CA ASP A 113 24.18 22.05 21.66
C ASP A 113 23.13 20.92 21.70
N PRO A 114 23.00 20.08 20.66
CA PRO A 114 22.12 18.91 20.68
C PRO A 114 22.44 18.08 21.93
N PRO A 115 21.39 17.62 22.68
CA PRO A 115 21.59 16.93 23.94
C PRO A 115 22.34 15.62 23.70
N ALA A 116 23.56 15.54 24.22
CA ALA A 116 24.36 14.33 24.17
C ALA A 116 23.74 13.24 25.07
N LEU A 117 24.00 11.97 24.79
CA LEU A 117 23.59 10.83 25.63
C LEU A 117 23.98 11.02 27.11
N LEU A 118 25.12 11.64 27.36
CA LEU A 118 25.60 12.00 28.72
C LEU A 118 24.65 12.91 29.50
N ASP A 119 23.74 13.60 28.83
CA ASP A 119 22.81 14.51 29.46
C ASP A 119 21.47 13.85 29.78
N LEU A 120 21.14 12.80 29.05
CA LEU A 120 19.95 11.99 29.32
C LEU A 120 20.13 11.11 30.56
N GLU A 121 21.33 10.59 30.83
CA GLU A 121 21.60 9.75 31.99
C GLU A 121 21.29 10.41 33.35
N PRO A 122 21.75 11.65 33.65
CA PRO A 122 21.35 12.34 34.87
C PRO A 122 19.86 12.55 35.02
N LEU A 123 19.15 12.80 33.89
CA LEU A 123 17.71 12.94 33.89
C LEU A 123 17.00 11.60 34.18
N LEU A 124 17.43 10.51 33.57
CA LEU A 124 16.94 9.17 33.85
C LEU A 124 16.99 8.86 35.34
N ARG A 125 18.16 9.10 35.98
CA ARG A 125 18.35 8.90 37.44
C ARG A 125 17.49 9.86 38.24
N ALA A 126 17.39 11.14 37.87
CA ALA A 126 16.59 12.14 38.56
C ALA A 126 15.11 11.77 38.59
N VAL A 127 14.56 11.39 37.44
CA VAL A 127 13.14 11.00 37.34
C VAL A 127 12.90 9.68 38.05
N ALA A 128 13.72 8.66 37.80
CA ALA A 128 13.52 7.33 38.37
C ALA A 128 13.56 7.33 39.91
N THR A 129 14.43 8.12 40.53
CA THR A 129 14.54 8.21 42.00
C THR A 129 13.60 9.25 42.61
N GLY A 130 13.20 10.27 41.84
CA GLY A 130 12.45 11.44 42.37
C GLY A 130 13.20 12.28 43.41
N LEU A 131 14.55 12.12 43.51
CA LEU A 131 15.39 12.72 44.52
C LEU A 131 16.37 13.75 43.90
N GLU A 132 16.67 14.83 44.65
CA GLU A 132 17.71 15.79 44.31
C GLU A 132 19.11 15.15 44.34
N PRO A 133 20.12 15.66 43.59
CA PRO A 133 21.45 15.08 43.55
C PRO A 133 22.12 14.83 44.89
N ALA A 134 21.88 15.76 45.85
CA ALA A 134 22.42 15.67 47.20
C ALA A 134 21.78 14.57 48.08
N GLN A 135 20.58 14.12 47.69
CA GLN A 135 19.79 13.12 48.40
C GLN A 135 19.94 11.69 47.80
N ARG A 136 20.61 11.58 46.65
CA ARG A 136 20.78 10.30 45.98
C ARG A 136 21.85 9.45 46.68
N PRO A 137 21.60 8.12 46.88
CA PRO A 137 22.65 7.23 47.39
C PRO A 137 23.84 7.19 46.38
N ARG A 138 25.04 7.19 46.91
CA ARG A 138 26.25 7.07 46.09
C ARG A 138 26.29 5.69 45.42
N PRO A 139 26.71 5.57 44.14
CA PRO A 139 26.91 4.29 43.51
C PRO A 139 27.89 3.43 44.31
N GLY A 140 27.48 2.24 44.69
CA GLY A 140 28.35 1.27 45.42
C GLY A 140 28.32 1.41 46.96
N ALA A 141 27.50 2.28 47.55
CA ALA A 141 27.29 2.29 49.00
C ALA A 141 26.43 1.09 49.40
N ASP A 142 26.98 0.18 50.21
CA ASP A 142 26.21 -0.92 50.80
C ASP A 142 25.07 -0.38 51.67
N ARG A 143 23.85 -0.82 51.43
CA ARG A 143 22.62 -0.43 52.17
C ARG A 143 22.70 -0.62 53.69
N ALA A 144 23.67 -1.40 54.16
CA ALA A 144 23.86 -1.70 55.57
C ALA A 144 24.51 -0.52 56.38
N GLU A 145 25.15 0.45 55.73
CA GLU A 145 25.84 1.53 56.44
C GLU A 145 25.05 2.82 56.66
N PHE A 146 23.89 2.94 56.00
CA PHE A 146 23.03 4.12 56.27
C PHE A 146 22.05 3.78 57.39
N GLY A 147 22.56 3.93 58.61
CA GLY A 147 21.68 4.01 59.79
C GLY A 147 20.61 5.09 59.59
N ALA A 148 19.38 4.69 59.70
CA ALA A 148 18.21 5.56 59.59
C ALA A 148 18.25 6.64 60.64
N GLY A 149 18.80 7.81 60.28
CA GLY A 149 18.48 9.07 60.95
C GLY A 149 17.22 9.64 60.26
N PRO A 150 16.28 10.24 60.99
CA PRO A 150 15.14 10.90 60.39
C PRO A 150 15.63 12.19 59.70
N LEU A 151 15.99 12.07 58.42
CA LEU A 151 15.99 13.22 57.54
C LEU A 151 14.55 13.67 57.39
N GLU A 152 14.25 14.93 57.64
CA GLU A 152 13.00 15.58 57.19
C GLU A 152 12.91 15.32 55.67
N GLN A 153 12.20 14.26 55.32
CA GLN A 153 12.07 13.81 53.97
C GLN A 153 11.11 14.74 53.25
N GLU A 154 11.64 15.66 52.45
CA GLU A 154 10.87 16.14 51.31
C GLU A 154 10.43 14.90 50.53
N HIS A 155 9.13 14.73 50.38
CA HIS A 155 8.55 13.56 49.76
C HIS A 155 9.07 13.43 48.30
N PRO A 156 9.54 12.25 47.88
CA PRO A 156 10.07 12.09 46.53
C PRO A 156 8.99 12.43 45.50
N GLN A 157 9.37 13.19 44.49
CA GLN A 157 8.48 13.67 43.43
C GLN A 157 8.02 12.51 42.57
N ARG A 158 6.73 12.51 42.18
CA ARG A 158 6.18 11.52 41.25
C ARG A 158 6.23 12.03 39.82
N LEU A 159 7.25 11.61 39.15
CA LEU A 159 7.56 12.00 37.80
C LEU A 159 7.52 10.81 36.87
N ALA A 160 7.30 11.06 35.58
CA ALA A 160 7.51 10.11 34.51
C ALA A 160 8.38 10.72 33.43
N LEU A 161 9.18 9.90 32.76
CA LEU A 161 9.98 10.31 31.61
C LEU A 161 9.46 9.59 30.36
N LEU A 162 9.18 10.35 29.32
CA LEU A 162 8.85 9.85 27.99
C LEU A 162 9.99 10.17 27.04
N ILE A 163 10.65 9.17 26.52
CA ILE A 163 11.75 9.29 25.57
C ILE A 163 11.19 9.07 24.18
N ASP A 164 11.02 10.15 23.43
CA ASP A 164 10.53 10.11 22.07
C ASP A 164 11.67 9.90 21.08
N TYR A 165 11.36 9.34 19.91
CA TYR A 165 12.38 8.94 18.90
C TYR A 165 13.50 8.05 19.47
N ALA A 166 13.16 7.16 20.39
CA ALA A 166 14.14 6.29 21.03
C ALA A 166 14.92 5.41 20.02
N ALA A 167 14.28 5.04 18.92
CA ALA A 167 14.89 4.32 17.80
C ALA A 167 16.03 5.09 17.10
N ARG A 168 16.16 6.41 17.35
CA ARG A 168 17.21 7.26 16.78
C ARG A 168 18.35 7.55 17.74
N ILE A 169 18.30 6.99 18.94
CA ILE A 169 19.39 7.11 19.93
C ILE A 169 20.57 6.24 19.52
N PRO A 170 20.42 4.92 19.22
CA PRO A 170 21.54 4.14 18.72
C PRO A 170 21.80 4.49 17.24
N THR A 171 23.07 4.62 16.90
CA THR A 171 23.48 4.81 15.50
C THR A 171 23.18 3.55 14.69
N GLU A 172 23.51 2.39 15.27
CA GLU A 172 23.23 1.07 14.70
C GLU A 172 22.98 0.08 15.84
N VAL A 173 21.78 -0.50 15.93
CA VAL A 173 21.35 -1.34 17.07
C VAL A 173 22.25 -2.55 17.30
N ASN A 174 22.76 -3.15 16.22
CA ASN A 174 23.64 -4.32 16.28
C ASN A 174 25.13 -3.96 16.46
N ARG A 175 25.50 -2.69 16.34
CA ARG A 175 26.88 -2.21 16.41
C ARG A 175 26.98 -0.90 17.17
N LEU A 176 26.67 -0.97 18.47
CA LEU A 176 26.71 0.20 19.35
C LEU A 176 28.18 0.68 19.53
N SER A 177 28.36 2.00 19.53
CA SER A 177 29.58 2.63 20.03
C SER A 177 29.75 2.34 21.53
N GLU A 178 30.97 2.50 22.06
CA GLU A 178 31.23 2.30 23.48
C GLU A 178 30.35 3.18 24.37
N ARG A 179 30.14 4.44 24.00
CA ARG A 179 29.27 5.38 24.72
C ARG A 179 27.81 4.96 24.70
N GLU A 180 27.30 4.51 23.57
CA GLU A 180 25.90 4.02 23.44
C GLU A 180 25.71 2.76 24.28
N ARG A 181 26.69 1.85 24.24
CA ARG A 181 26.64 0.63 25.04
C ARG A 181 26.63 0.92 26.54
N ASP A 182 27.53 1.83 27.01
CA ASP A 182 27.59 2.24 28.41
C ASP A 182 26.29 2.93 28.84
N PHE A 183 25.71 3.77 27.99
CA PHE A 183 24.43 4.41 28.23
C PHE A 183 23.31 3.40 28.42
N PHE A 184 23.13 2.46 27.49
CA PHE A 184 22.06 1.46 27.58
C PHE A 184 22.30 0.47 28.73
N LEU A 185 23.55 0.15 29.05
CA LEU A 185 23.89 -0.64 30.24
C LEU A 185 23.53 0.12 31.52
N GLY A 186 23.77 1.41 31.57
CA GLY A 186 23.32 2.30 32.65
C GLY A 186 21.80 2.29 32.82
N CYS A 187 21.04 2.29 31.71
CA CYS A 187 19.57 2.19 31.73
C CYS A 187 19.10 0.84 32.27
N LEU A 188 19.72 -0.26 31.85
CA LEU A 188 19.42 -1.60 32.37
C LEU A 188 19.72 -1.72 33.85
N LYS A 189 20.88 -1.23 34.29
CA LYS A 189 21.25 -1.19 35.70
C LYS A 189 20.26 -0.35 36.52
N LEU A 190 19.87 0.83 36.01
CA LEU A 190 18.89 1.70 36.66
C LEU A 190 17.54 1.01 36.85
N ALA A 191 17.08 0.23 35.85
CA ALA A 191 15.82 -0.54 35.98
C ALA A 191 15.85 -1.54 37.15
N ASN A 192 17.02 -2.17 37.36
CA ASN A 192 17.19 -3.18 38.43
C ASN A 192 17.42 -2.55 39.81
N ASP A 193 18.10 -1.39 39.87
CA ASP A 193 18.51 -0.78 41.14
C ASP A 193 17.45 0.15 41.76
N VAL A 194 16.50 0.65 40.93
CA VAL A 194 15.48 1.60 41.41
C VAL A 194 14.41 0.88 42.21
N GLU A 195 13.94 1.53 43.28
CA GLU A 195 12.82 1.03 44.10
C GLU A 195 11.55 1.84 43.85
N PRO A 196 10.37 1.20 43.97
CA PRO A 196 9.10 1.89 43.82
C PRO A 196 8.83 2.85 45.00
N ILE A 197 8.23 3.99 44.71
CA ILE A 197 8.02 5.11 45.63
C ILE A 197 6.62 5.03 46.21
N LEU A 198 6.47 5.16 47.56
CA LEU A 198 5.18 5.24 48.22
C LEU A 198 4.49 6.57 47.91
N HIS A 199 3.28 6.50 47.39
CA HIS A 199 2.48 7.70 47.12
C HIS A 199 1.56 8.02 48.30
N HIS A 200 1.86 9.10 49.01
CA HIS A 200 1.17 9.47 50.22
C HIS A 200 -0.33 9.76 50.06
N ARG A 201 -0.75 10.30 48.91
CA ARG A 201 -2.19 10.55 48.63
C ARG A 201 -3.00 9.29 48.33
N THR A 202 -2.39 8.28 47.76
CA THR A 202 -3.10 7.05 47.31
C THR A 202 -2.72 5.83 48.13
N GLY A 203 -1.68 5.90 48.97
CA GLY A 203 -1.14 4.75 49.70
C GLY A 203 -0.52 3.64 48.85
N ARG A 204 -0.35 3.90 47.55
CA ARG A 204 0.20 2.91 46.61
C ARG A 204 1.68 3.14 46.38
N THR A 205 2.42 2.04 46.29
CA THR A 205 3.84 2.03 45.95
C THR A 205 3.98 1.78 44.45
N LEU A 206 4.53 2.75 43.70
CA LEU A 206 4.66 2.70 42.23
C LEU A 206 6.07 3.18 41.84
N PHE A 207 6.57 2.70 40.71
CA PHE A 207 7.78 3.25 40.08
C PHE A 207 7.48 4.60 39.42
N ASN A 208 8.49 5.44 39.32
CA ASN A 208 8.52 6.57 38.41
C ASN A 208 8.93 6.02 37.02
N PRO A 209 7.98 5.86 36.06
CA PRO A 209 8.25 5.10 34.86
C PRO A 209 9.11 5.90 33.87
N ILE A 210 10.02 5.19 33.22
CA ILE A 210 10.69 5.63 32.00
C ILE A 210 10.03 4.92 30.83
N VAL A 211 9.46 5.67 29.89
CA VAL A 211 8.71 5.17 28.74
C VAL A 211 9.48 5.50 27.47
N TRP A 212 9.94 4.46 26.78
CA TRP A 212 10.65 4.54 25.51
C TRP A 212 9.65 4.41 24.37
N LEU A 213 9.69 5.31 23.38
CA LEU A 213 8.89 5.22 22.17
C LEU A 213 9.77 4.77 20.99
N ALA A 214 9.56 3.56 20.51
CA ALA A 214 10.26 2.96 19.39
C ALA A 214 9.29 2.65 18.25
N ASP A 215 9.74 2.71 16.99
CA ASP A 215 8.90 2.39 15.84
C ASP A 215 8.66 0.87 15.76
N GLY A 216 9.68 0.06 16.10
CA GLY A 216 9.65 -1.39 16.17
C GLY A 216 10.24 -1.94 17.46
N GLU A 217 9.90 -3.20 17.78
CA GLU A 217 10.43 -3.89 18.97
C GLU A 217 11.96 -4.05 18.94
N ARG A 218 12.55 -4.11 17.74
CA ARG A 218 14.00 -4.34 17.53
C ARG A 218 14.81 -3.05 17.37
N ASP A 219 14.21 -1.90 17.56
CA ASP A 219 14.89 -0.60 17.42
C ASP A 219 15.74 -0.22 18.61
N LEU A 220 15.64 -0.99 19.70
CA LEU A 220 16.49 -0.90 20.86
C LEU A 220 17.29 -2.20 21.05
N PRO A 221 18.45 -2.16 21.73
CA PRO A 221 19.23 -3.36 21.96
C PRO A 221 18.43 -4.48 22.63
N THR A 222 18.41 -5.67 22.04
CA THR A 222 17.61 -6.80 22.53
C THR A 222 17.92 -7.14 23.98
N TRP A 223 19.21 -7.07 24.37
CA TRP A 223 19.66 -7.34 25.73
C TRP A 223 19.18 -6.27 26.74
N LEU A 224 18.86 -5.03 26.32
CA LEU A 224 18.19 -4.04 27.16
C LEU A 224 16.74 -4.46 27.39
N VAL A 225 16.03 -4.72 26.30
CA VAL A 225 14.58 -4.99 26.34
C VAL A 225 14.25 -6.28 27.07
N SER A 226 15.05 -7.35 26.88
CA SER A 226 14.85 -8.66 27.51
C SER A 226 15.74 -8.91 28.72
N GLY A 227 16.58 -7.94 29.11
CA GLY A 227 17.59 -8.13 30.15
C GLY A 227 17.09 -7.95 31.59
N SER A 228 15.82 -7.58 31.79
CA SER A 228 15.24 -7.37 33.14
C SER A 228 13.74 -7.52 33.13
N ASP A 229 13.21 -8.23 34.14
CA ASP A 229 11.76 -8.34 34.38
C ASP A 229 11.11 -6.99 34.76
N ARG A 230 11.91 -5.96 35.05
CA ARG A 230 11.43 -4.62 35.36
C ARG A 230 11.27 -3.71 34.13
N ILE A 231 11.61 -4.23 32.94
CA ILE A 231 11.38 -3.56 31.64
C ILE A 231 10.24 -4.30 30.91
N ARG A 232 9.16 -3.60 30.60
CA ARG A 232 7.98 -4.16 29.93
C ARG A 232 7.85 -3.63 28.52
N THR A 233 7.74 -4.51 27.56
CA THR A 233 7.42 -4.18 26.16
C THR A 233 5.91 -4.24 25.95
N ILE A 234 5.34 -3.20 25.33
CA ILE A 234 3.90 -3.09 25.04
C ILE A 234 3.74 -2.67 23.58
N GLY A 235 3.10 -3.54 22.80
CA GLY A 235 2.73 -3.22 21.42
C GLY A 235 1.52 -2.28 21.35
N VAL A 236 1.63 -1.20 20.59
CA VAL A 236 0.54 -0.26 20.33
C VAL A 236 -0.11 -0.63 18.99
N PRO A 237 -1.33 -1.18 18.98
CA PRO A 237 -1.96 -1.64 17.75
C PRO A 237 -2.49 -0.49 16.89
N LEU A 238 -2.74 -0.76 15.61
CA LEU A 238 -3.57 0.10 14.77
C LEU A 238 -5.01 0.10 15.29
N PRO A 239 -5.78 1.18 15.04
CA PRO A 239 -7.17 1.29 15.49
C PRO A 239 -8.02 0.16 14.90
N ASP A 240 -8.84 -0.45 15.73
CA ASP A 240 -9.80 -1.46 15.33
C ASP A 240 -11.03 -0.85 14.63
N MET A 241 -12.02 -1.67 14.28
CA MET A 241 -13.23 -1.18 13.60
C MET A 241 -14.06 -0.25 14.50
N GLU A 242 -14.09 -0.50 15.81
CA GLU A 242 -14.87 0.31 16.74
C GLU A 242 -14.18 1.66 17.00
N ASP A 243 -12.87 1.68 17.15
CA ASP A 243 -12.10 2.93 17.25
C ASP A 243 -12.31 3.80 16.01
N ARG A 244 -12.27 3.20 14.80
CA ARG A 244 -12.54 3.93 13.58
C ARG A 244 -13.98 4.44 13.47
N ARG A 245 -14.96 3.67 13.95
CA ARG A 245 -16.36 4.13 14.01
C ARG A 245 -16.54 5.30 14.98
N ARG A 246 -15.92 5.23 16.14
CA ARG A 246 -15.94 6.30 17.14
C ARG A 246 -15.32 7.57 16.57
N MET A 247 -14.15 7.45 15.92
CA MET A 247 -13.50 8.59 15.25
C MET A 247 -14.35 9.13 14.10
N ALA A 248 -14.96 8.26 13.28
CA ALA A 248 -15.84 8.69 12.20
C ALA A 248 -17.04 9.50 12.72
N ARG A 249 -17.66 9.11 13.85
CA ARG A 249 -18.74 9.86 14.50
C ARG A 249 -18.27 11.23 15.00
N LEU A 250 -17.08 11.28 15.64
CA LEU A 250 -16.49 12.54 16.08
C LEU A 250 -16.27 13.50 14.91
N GLN A 251 -15.64 13.00 13.86
CA GLN A 251 -15.35 13.80 12.69
C GLN A 251 -16.62 14.23 11.94
N ALA A 252 -17.65 13.38 11.89
CA ALA A 252 -18.93 13.72 11.29
C ALA A 252 -19.67 14.84 12.04
N ALA A 253 -19.58 14.83 13.39
CA ALA A 253 -20.15 15.90 14.22
C ALA A 253 -19.41 17.24 14.08
N GLU A 254 -18.13 17.22 13.74
CA GLU A 254 -17.29 18.41 13.55
C GLU A 254 -17.26 18.90 12.09
N TYR A 255 -17.68 18.04 11.13
CA TYR A 255 -17.58 18.32 9.70
C TYR A 255 -18.62 19.34 9.26
N ALA A 256 -18.16 20.55 8.92
CA ALA A 256 -18.96 21.55 8.22
C ALA A 256 -18.39 21.70 6.80
N PRO A 257 -19.11 21.30 5.74
CA PRO A 257 -18.65 21.56 4.39
C PRO A 257 -18.59 23.08 4.17
N PRO A 258 -17.54 23.60 3.51
CA PRO A 258 -17.47 25.02 3.21
C PRO A 258 -18.68 25.46 2.36
N PRO A 259 -19.21 26.67 2.58
CA PRO A 259 -20.39 27.14 1.84
C PRO A 259 -20.13 27.11 0.34
N ALA A 260 -21.15 26.75 -0.43
CA ALA A 260 -21.08 26.79 -1.89
C ALA A 260 -20.62 28.18 -2.36
N PRO A 261 -19.77 28.30 -3.39
CA PRO A 261 -19.39 29.61 -3.90
C PRO A 261 -20.68 30.34 -4.30
N SER A 262 -20.88 31.52 -3.70
CA SER A 262 -21.99 32.38 -4.09
C SER A 262 -21.85 32.68 -5.59
N SER A 263 -22.91 32.47 -6.35
CA SER A 263 -22.97 32.73 -7.80
C SER A 263 -22.91 34.22 -8.16
N THR A 264 -22.52 35.08 -7.24
CA THR A 264 -22.29 36.51 -7.45
C THR A 264 -20.83 36.71 -7.88
N PRO A 265 -20.59 37.22 -9.11
CA PRO A 265 -19.23 37.62 -9.49
C PRO A 265 -18.72 38.72 -8.56
N PRO A 266 -17.43 38.73 -8.20
CA PRO A 266 -16.88 39.77 -7.36
C PRO A 266 -17.08 41.14 -8.01
N PRO A 267 -17.43 42.20 -7.25
CA PRO A 267 -17.53 43.53 -7.80
C PRO A 267 -16.15 43.94 -8.37
N SER A 268 -16.14 44.40 -9.59
CA SER A 268 -14.96 44.92 -10.26
C SER A 268 -14.45 46.15 -9.48
N VAL A 269 -13.36 46.00 -8.75
CA VAL A 269 -12.64 47.13 -8.13
C VAL A 269 -11.64 47.65 -9.15
N LEU A 270 -12.09 48.59 -9.96
CA LEU A 270 -11.25 49.59 -10.59
C LEU A 270 -11.20 50.81 -9.64
N GLY A 271 -10.05 51.08 -9.05
CA GLY A 271 -9.86 52.25 -8.21
C GLY A 271 -8.53 52.22 -7.45
N SER A 272 -7.52 52.86 -8.06
CA SER A 272 -6.21 53.16 -7.49
C SER A 272 -6.30 53.92 -6.20
N THR A 273 -5.54 53.55 -5.16
CA THR A 273 -4.72 54.48 -4.39
C THR A 273 -3.68 53.73 -3.55
N ALA A 274 -2.44 54.21 -3.66
CA ALA A 274 -1.29 53.77 -2.90
C ALA A 274 -1.46 54.16 -1.43
N GLY A 275 -1.27 53.19 -0.49
CA GLY A 275 -1.20 53.43 0.93
C GLY A 275 -0.25 52.40 1.54
N SER A 276 0.90 52.88 1.94
CA SER A 276 1.93 52.15 2.69
C SER A 276 1.38 51.55 3.97
N VAL A 277 1.54 50.26 4.22
CA VAL A 277 1.37 49.62 5.52
C VAL A 277 2.58 48.78 5.85
N SER A 278 3.22 49.21 6.91
CA SER A 278 4.34 48.58 7.61
C SER A 278 4.10 47.13 7.98
N GLY A 279 5.16 46.30 7.81
CA GLY A 279 5.18 44.90 8.12
C GLY A 279 4.93 44.57 9.59
N SER A 280 4.13 43.56 9.80
CA SER A 280 4.08 42.80 11.03
C SER A 280 4.20 41.32 10.67
N ALA A 281 5.29 40.72 11.10
CA ALA A 281 5.60 39.29 10.90
C ALA A 281 4.57 38.44 11.65
N ALA A 282 3.76 37.68 10.90
CA ALA A 282 2.91 36.64 11.46
C ALA A 282 3.75 35.37 11.66
N GLY A 283 3.92 34.98 12.92
CA GLY A 283 4.49 33.68 13.31
C GLY A 283 3.57 32.51 12.91
N PRO A 284 4.09 31.28 12.90
CA PRO A 284 3.34 30.09 12.49
C PRO A 284 2.15 29.83 13.40
N PRO A 285 1.02 29.30 12.91
CA PRO A 285 -0.15 29.05 13.72
C PRO A 285 0.11 27.89 14.69
N GLY A 286 0.47 28.22 15.90
CA GLY A 286 0.38 27.32 17.04
C GLY A 286 -1.09 26.99 17.29
N GLY A 287 -1.38 25.70 17.48
CA GLY A 287 -2.72 25.19 17.71
C GLY A 287 -3.46 25.98 18.79
N VAL A 288 -4.49 26.66 18.35
CA VAL A 288 -5.41 27.37 19.23
C VAL A 288 -6.27 26.33 19.92
N LEU A 289 -5.96 26.00 21.17
CA LEU A 289 -6.92 25.46 22.10
C LEU A 289 -7.92 26.60 22.41
N SER A 290 -8.90 26.74 21.51
CA SER A 290 -10.06 27.57 21.78
C SER A 290 -10.85 26.88 22.89
N LEU A 291 -10.80 27.47 24.07
CA LEU A 291 -11.81 27.33 25.12
C LEU A 291 -13.13 27.86 24.55
N LEU A 292 -13.90 27.00 23.88
CA LEU A 292 -15.28 27.32 23.59
C LEU A 292 -16.03 27.35 24.93
N LYS A 293 -16.49 28.55 25.29
CA LYS A 293 -17.50 28.78 26.33
C LYS A 293 -18.68 27.84 26.03
N ASP A 294 -19.27 27.32 27.11
CA ASP A 294 -20.54 26.63 27.12
C ASP A 294 -21.61 27.50 26.45
N GLY A 295 -21.84 27.28 25.15
CA GLY A 295 -22.85 27.89 24.35
C GLY A 295 -23.41 26.85 23.43
N GLU A 296 -24.69 26.57 23.56
CA GLU A 296 -25.60 25.72 22.86
C GLU A 296 -25.06 25.11 21.52
N ARG A 297 -24.68 23.83 21.60
CA ARG A 297 -24.43 23.01 20.39
C ARG A 297 -25.75 22.92 19.62
N PRO A 298 -25.74 23.16 18.30
CA PRO A 298 -26.88 22.75 17.49
C PRO A 298 -27.10 21.24 17.68
N PRO A 299 -28.37 20.77 17.73
CA PRO A 299 -28.66 19.36 17.85
C PRO A 299 -27.90 18.64 16.73
N ALA A 300 -27.15 17.60 17.11
CA ALA A 300 -26.48 16.73 16.15
C ALA A 300 -27.57 16.29 15.14
N ALA A 301 -27.49 16.79 13.91
CA ALA A 301 -28.26 16.23 12.83
C ALA A 301 -28.12 14.71 12.95
N GLU A 302 -29.20 13.94 12.82
CA GLU A 302 -29.16 12.48 12.83
C GLU A 302 -28.20 12.05 11.71
N LEU A 303 -26.93 11.96 12.08
CA LEU A 303 -25.86 11.55 11.18
C LEU A 303 -26.18 10.12 10.76
N ASP A 304 -26.34 9.92 9.46
CA ASP A 304 -26.63 8.60 8.92
C ASP A 304 -25.52 7.63 9.38
N ASP A 305 -25.86 6.73 10.30
CA ASP A 305 -24.96 5.70 10.82
C ASP A 305 -24.34 4.85 9.69
N ARG A 306 -24.97 4.89 8.50
CA ARG A 306 -24.45 4.28 7.29
C ARG A 306 -23.19 5.00 6.78
N GLU A 307 -23.19 6.33 6.67
CA GLU A 307 -22.05 7.09 6.15
C GLU A 307 -20.82 6.96 7.08
N THR A 308 -21.05 7.03 8.40
CA THR A 308 -19.97 6.83 9.39
C THR A 308 -19.40 5.41 9.33
N ARG A 309 -20.25 4.39 9.13
CA ARG A 309 -19.80 3.00 8.93
C ARG A 309 -19.03 2.81 7.63
N GLU A 310 -19.48 3.41 6.54
CA GLU A 310 -18.79 3.36 5.24
C GLU A 310 -17.41 4.04 5.32
N PHE A 311 -17.33 5.19 5.99
CA PHE A 311 -16.05 5.86 6.24
C PHE A 311 -15.11 4.99 7.09
N ALA A 312 -15.57 4.44 8.22
CA ALA A 312 -14.78 3.58 9.09
C ALA A 312 -14.29 2.31 8.39
N ARG A 313 -15.09 1.74 7.49
CA ARG A 313 -14.69 0.60 6.64
C ARG A 313 -13.63 1.00 5.62
N ALA A 314 -13.83 2.10 4.91
CA ALA A 314 -12.88 2.59 3.93
C ALA A 314 -11.52 2.93 4.57
N ALA A 315 -11.54 3.43 5.82
CA ALA A 315 -10.35 3.77 6.59
C ALA A 315 -9.61 2.57 7.22
N GLY A 316 -9.99 1.32 6.89
CA GLY A 316 -9.28 0.14 7.40
C GLY A 316 -7.78 0.22 7.18
N GLY A 317 -6.97 -0.10 8.20
CA GLY A 317 -5.52 -0.01 8.14
C GLY A 317 -4.92 1.40 8.18
N LEU A 318 -5.74 2.45 8.26
CA LEU A 318 -5.28 3.80 8.56
C LEU A 318 -5.20 4.04 10.07
N THR A 319 -4.31 4.94 10.45
CA THR A 319 -4.30 5.53 11.80
C THR A 319 -5.48 6.48 11.98
N LEU A 320 -5.87 6.78 13.22
CA LEU A 320 -6.92 7.78 13.49
C LEU A 320 -6.51 9.18 13.04
N ARG A 321 -5.22 9.49 13.12
CA ARG A 321 -4.64 10.72 12.59
C ARG A 321 -4.84 10.81 11.08
N ALA A 322 -4.52 9.74 10.33
CA ALA A 322 -4.73 9.69 8.89
C ALA A 322 -6.21 9.81 8.49
N MET A 323 -7.13 9.27 9.31
CA MET A 323 -8.57 9.50 9.12
C MET A 323 -8.93 10.98 9.23
N ARG A 324 -8.41 11.67 10.22
CA ARG A 324 -8.63 13.11 10.41
C ARG A 324 -8.04 13.94 9.25
N ASP A 325 -6.85 13.55 8.78
CA ASP A 325 -6.22 14.22 7.64
C ASP A 325 -7.02 13.97 6.34
N ALA A 326 -7.60 12.79 6.16
CA ALA A 326 -8.52 12.52 5.04
C ALA A 326 -9.80 13.37 5.13
N VAL A 327 -10.32 13.64 6.34
CA VAL A 327 -11.46 14.56 6.53
C VAL A 327 -11.08 16.00 6.19
N ARG A 328 -9.89 16.46 6.57
CA ARG A 328 -9.37 17.78 6.16
C ARG A 328 -9.27 17.89 4.65
N LEU A 329 -8.71 16.87 4.01
CA LEU A 329 -8.63 16.79 2.55
C LEU A 329 -10.02 16.83 1.89
N ALA A 330 -11.02 16.17 2.48
CA ALA A 330 -12.40 16.23 2.01
C ALA A 330 -12.97 17.64 2.11
N ALA A 331 -12.72 18.34 3.23
CA ALA A 331 -13.18 19.73 3.44
C ALA A 331 -12.54 20.67 2.42
N ASP A 332 -11.22 20.60 2.21
CA ASP A 332 -10.51 21.41 1.21
C ASP A 332 -11.07 21.22 -0.19
N ARG A 333 -11.53 20.00 -0.51
CA ARG A 333 -12.11 19.62 -1.81
C ARG A 333 -13.63 19.75 -1.86
N ARG A 334 -14.25 20.24 -0.81
CA ARG A 334 -15.71 20.43 -0.70
C ARG A 334 -16.51 19.14 -0.95
N LEU A 335 -15.97 18.00 -0.58
CA LEU A 335 -16.68 16.73 -0.69
C LEU A 335 -17.73 16.63 0.42
N PRO A 336 -18.97 16.18 0.15
CA PRO A 336 -19.91 15.90 1.21
C PRO A 336 -19.45 14.72 2.07
N PHE A 337 -19.91 14.64 3.34
CA PHE A 337 -19.47 13.60 4.27
C PHE A 337 -19.72 12.17 3.74
N GLY A 338 -20.81 11.93 3.04
CA GLY A 338 -21.10 10.65 2.38
C GLY A 338 -20.05 10.22 1.33
N ARG A 339 -19.11 11.15 0.94
CA ARG A 339 -18.00 10.86 0.05
C ARG A 339 -16.65 10.70 0.76
N MET A 340 -16.64 10.51 2.07
CA MET A 340 -15.42 10.24 2.83
C MET A 340 -14.62 9.01 2.31
N PRO A 341 -15.22 7.92 1.82
CA PRO A 341 -14.47 6.85 1.16
C PRO A 341 -13.61 7.33 -0.02
N ASP A 342 -14.05 8.36 -0.77
CA ASP A 342 -13.23 8.97 -1.83
C ASP A 342 -12.06 9.76 -1.26
N ALA A 343 -12.29 10.52 -0.21
CA ALA A 343 -11.22 11.27 0.46
C ALA A 343 -10.13 10.32 1.00
N VAL A 344 -10.54 9.20 1.60
CA VAL A 344 -9.60 8.14 2.05
C VAL A 344 -8.80 7.58 0.87
N ARG A 345 -9.46 7.33 -0.25
CA ARG A 345 -8.78 6.86 -1.45
C ARG A 345 -7.76 7.89 -1.96
N ILE A 346 -8.16 9.15 -2.07
CA ILE A 346 -7.28 10.24 -2.50
C ILE A 346 -6.10 10.38 -1.52
N TYR A 347 -6.35 10.31 -0.22
CA TYR A 347 -5.31 10.34 0.80
C TYR A 347 -4.27 9.22 0.62
N ARG A 348 -4.73 8.00 0.28
CA ARG A 348 -3.86 6.84 0.08
C ARG A 348 -3.07 6.88 -1.22
N LEU A 349 -3.71 7.29 -2.30
CA LEU A 349 -3.20 7.14 -3.67
C LEU A 349 -2.65 8.45 -4.24
N GLY A 350 -2.99 9.60 -3.65
CA GLY A 350 -2.64 10.91 -4.17
C GLY A 350 -3.37 11.30 -5.47
N VAL A 351 -4.25 10.44 -6.00
CA VAL A 351 -4.92 10.62 -7.29
C VAL A 351 -6.37 11.00 -7.09
N GLU A 352 -6.78 12.16 -7.66
CA GLU A 352 -8.15 12.67 -7.53
C GLU A 352 -9.15 11.94 -8.41
N ASP A 353 -8.77 11.77 -9.67
CA ASP A 353 -9.64 11.17 -10.66
C ASP A 353 -9.81 9.67 -10.40
N ASN A 354 -11.05 9.23 -10.40
CA ASN A 354 -11.40 7.83 -10.23
C ASN A 354 -12.08 7.29 -11.48
N PRO A 355 -11.34 6.61 -12.36
CA PRO A 355 -11.92 6.02 -13.57
C PRO A 355 -13.12 5.11 -13.28
N TRP A 356 -13.12 4.37 -12.16
CA TRP A 356 -14.22 3.49 -11.78
C TRP A 356 -15.53 4.19 -11.46
N ARG A 357 -15.50 5.50 -11.11
CA ARG A 357 -16.67 6.33 -10.80
C ARG A 357 -17.08 7.23 -11.93
N ARG A 358 -16.34 7.31 -13.02
CA ARG A 358 -16.75 8.04 -14.20
C ARG A 358 -18.08 7.49 -14.68
N GLY A 359 -19.06 8.37 -14.94
CA GLY A 359 -20.40 7.96 -15.35
C GLY A 359 -20.44 7.11 -16.62
N HIS A 360 -19.39 7.17 -17.43
CA HIS A 360 -19.26 6.42 -18.67
C HIS A 360 -18.62 5.04 -18.54
N ILE A 361 -18.00 4.66 -17.40
CA ILE A 361 -17.35 3.34 -17.25
C ILE A 361 -18.30 2.17 -17.60
N ARG A 362 -19.58 2.31 -17.25
CA ARG A 362 -20.59 1.31 -17.58
C ARG A 362 -20.78 1.18 -19.09
N ASN A 363 -20.79 2.31 -19.80
CA ASN A 363 -20.90 2.33 -21.26
C ASN A 363 -19.63 1.79 -21.90
N GLN A 364 -18.45 2.19 -21.41
CA GLN A 364 -17.18 1.67 -21.89
C GLN A 364 -17.09 0.14 -21.76
N ILE A 365 -17.53 -0.42 -20.62
CA ILE A 365 -17.56 -1.88 -20.44
C ILE A 365 -18.60 -2.53 -21.38
N ARG A 366 -19.75 -1.91 -21.62
CA ARG A 366 -20.79 -2.43 -22.52
C ARG A 366 -20.32 -2.43 -23.97
N GLU A 367 -19.75 -1.33 -24.44
CA GLU A 367 -19.24 -1.15 -25.80
C GLU A 367 -17.93 -1.92 -25.99
N GLY A 368 -17.14 -2.05 -24.93
CA GLY A 368 -15.87 -2.75 -24.89
C GLY A 368 -15.98 -4.24 -25.23
N GLU A 369 -17.12 -4.88 -25.02
CA GLU A 369 -17.31 -6.28 -25.42
C GLU A 369 -17.16 -6.45 -26.94
N ALA A 370 -17.74 -5.57 -27.74
CA ALA A 370 -17.60 -5.59 -29.19
C ALA A 370 -16.15 -5.33 -29.63
N PHE A 371 -15.48 -4.38 -28.99
CA PHE A 371 -14.06 -4.10 -29.21
C PHE A 371 -13.17 -5.32 -28.91
N ILE A 372 -13.39 -5.99 -27.78
CA ILE A 372 -12.65 -7.20 -27.40
C ILE A 372 -12.89 -8.33 -28.41
N ARG A 373 -14.17 -8.57 -28.81
CA ARG A 373 -14.51 -9.60 -29.80
C ARG A 373 -13.90 -9.33 -31.18
N ALA A 374 -13.68 -8.06 -31.53
CA ALA A 374 -12.98 -7.72 -32.77
C ALA A 374 -11.50 -8.11 -32.74
N ARG A 375 -10.83 -8.04 -31.58
CA ARG A 375 -9.40 -8.33 -31.41
C ARG A 375 -9.12 -9.78 -31.01
N VAL A 376 -9.94 -10.38 -30.17
CA VAL A 376 -9.79 -11.75 -29.65
C VAL A 376 -10.81 -12.65 -30.30
N LYS A 377 -10.37 -13.46 -31.25
CA LYS A 377 -11.25 -14.33 -32.04
C LYS A 377 -11.47 -15.69 -31.38
N GLY A 378 -12.67 -16.26 -31.54
CA GLY A 378 -12.98 -17.62 -31.13
C GLY A 378 -13.14 -17.87 -29.64
N GLN A 379 -13.04 -16.84 -28.78
CA GLN A 379 -12.99 -16.98 -27.31
C GLN A 379 -14.27 -16.44 -26.63
N ALA A 380 -15.43 -16.71 -27.21
CA ALA A 380 -16.69 -16.17 -26.72
C ALA A 380 -16.98 -16.48 -25.23
N PRO A 381 -16.77 -17.71 -24.71
CA PRO A 381 -16.98 -18.02 -23.29
C PRO A 381 -16.00 -17.27 -22.37
N ALA A 382 -14.73 -17.19 -22.77
CA ALA A 382 -13.70 -16.49 -22.00
C ALA A 382 -13.98 -14.97 -21.93
N ILE A 383 -14.37 -14.37 -23.06
CA ILE A 383 -14.77 -12.96 -23.14
C ILE A 383 -16.00 -12.71 -22.25
N GLY A 384 -17.05 -13.52 -22.36
CA GLY A 384 -18.27 -13.38 -21.57
C GLY A 384 -17.99 -13.38 -20.06
N LYS A 385 -17.21 -14.37 -19.59
CA LYS A 385 -16.81 -14.46 -18.17
C LYS A 385 -15.94 -13.30 -17.73
N THR A 386 -15.02 -12.84 -18.56
CA THR A 386 -14.20 -11.64 -18.29
C THR A 386 -15.09 -10.42 -18.14
N MET A 387 -16.04 -10.20 -19.06
CA MET A 387 -16.97 -9.09 -18.98
C MET A 387 -17.83 -9.10 -17.72
N ASP A 388 -18.26 -10.28 -17.25
CA ASP A 388 -19.02 -10.38 -15.99
C ASP A 388 -18.19 -9.99 -14.78
N ILE A 389 -16.90 -10.34 -14.76
CA ILE A 389 -15.97 -9.93 -13.69
C ILE A 389 -15.76 -8.41 -13.74
N LEU A 390 -15.59 -7.82 -14.93
CA LEU A 390 -15.46 -6.36 -15.10
C LEU A 390 -16.71 -5.61 -14.69
N LYS A 391 -17.91 -6.12 -15.01
CA LYS A 391 -19.20 -5.56 -14.56
C LYS A 391 -19.27 -5.55 -13.03
N ARG A 392 -18.87 -6.65 -12.36
CA ARG A 392 -18.80 -6.72 -10.89
C ARG A 392 -17.82 -5.68 -10.33
N ALA A 393 -16.63 -5.57 -10.94
CA ALA A 393 -15.59 -4.61 -10.54
C ALA A 393 -16.10 -3.16 -10.62
N ALA A 394 -16.76 -2.80 -11.72
CA ALA A 394 -17.33 -1.47 -11.93
C ALA A 394 -18.46 -1.13 -10.94
N LEU A 395 -19.24 -2.13 -10.52
CA LEU A 395 -20.30 -1.96 -9.53
C LEU A 395 -19.79 -2.02 -8.08
N GLY A 396 -18.52 -2.35 -7.85
CA GLY A 396 -17.94 -2.55 -6.51
C GLY A 396 -18.55 -3.75 -5.77
N LEU A 397 -19.11 -4.72 -6.51
CA LEU A 397 -19.67 -5.94 -5.95
C LEU A 397 -18.54 -6.95 -5.71
N SER A 398 -18.01 -6.96 -4.49
CA SER A 398 -17.04 -7.97 -4.06
C SER A 398 -17.73 -9.31 -3.82
N GLY A 399 -16.99 -10.43 -3.98
CA GLY A 399 -17.51 -11.76 -3.68
C GLY A 399 -18.03 -11.88 -2.24
N ALA A 400 -18.98 -12.80 -2.01
CA ALA A 400 -19.68 -12.99 -0.74
C ALA A 400 -18.75 -13.27 0.46
N GLN A 401 -17.51 -13.71 0.22
CA GLN A 401 -16.50 -14.02 1.24
C GLN A 401 -15.61 -12.83 1.65
N ALA A 402 -15.84 -11.63 1.09
CA ALA A 402 -15.00 -10.47 1.36
C ALA A 402 -15.38 -9.82 2.70
N ALA A 403 -14.60 -10.07 3.75
CA ALA A 403 -14.76 -9.39 5.04
C ALA A 403 -14.45 -7.88 4.94
N HIS A 404 -13.56 -7.47 4.02
CA HIS A 404 -13.13 -6.08 3.81
C HIS A 404 -13.10 -5.73 2.32
N PRO A 405 -14.25 -5.45 1.71
CA PRO A 405 -14.36 -5.26 0.24
C PRO A 405 -13.55 -4.09 -0.33
N GLY A 406 -13.24 -3.07 0.47
CA GLY A 406 -12.58 -1.84 0.02
C GLY A 406 -11.06 -1.92 -0.17
N HIS A 407 -10.44 -3.03 0.19
CA HIS A 407 -8.97 -3.18 0.15
C HIS A 407 -8.49 -4.06 -1.01
N ARG A 408 -9.28 -5.05 -1.42
CA ARG A 408 -8.91 -6.00 -2.46
C ARG A 408 -8.82 -5.36 -3.84
N PRO A 409 -8.05 -5.96 -4.76
CA PRO A 409 -8.06 -5.55 -6.17
C PRO A 409 -9.48 -5.51 -6.74
N ARG A 410 -9.75 -4.57 -7.64
CA ARG A 410 -11.08 -4.40 -8.29
C ARG A 410 -11.55 -5.64 -9.00
N GLY A 411 -10.62 -6.30 -9.69
CA GLY A 411 -10.87 -7.56 -10.38
C GLY A 411 -9.65 -8.46 -10.28
N VAL A 412 -9.91 -9.74 -10.19
CA VAL A 412 -8.88 -10.79 -10.28
C VAL A 412 -9.36 -11.79 -11.29
N LEU A 413 -8.55 -12.07 -12.32
CA LEU A 413 -8.83 -13.02 -13.39
C LEU A 413 -7.66 -14.00 -13.49
N PHE A 414 -7.97 -15.25 -13.75
CA PHE A 414 -6.99 -16.29 -14.03
C PHE A 414 -7.27 -16.90 -15.41
N PHE A 415 -6.45 -16.60 -16.38
CA PHE A 415 -6.56 -17.06 -17.76
C PHE A 415 -5.79 -18.36 -17.93
N ALA A 416 -6.48 -19.46 -18.19
CA ALA A 416 -5.87 -20.78 -18.40
C ALA A 416 -6.25 -21.34 -19.78
N GLY A 417 -5.36 -22.09 -20.40
CA GLY A 417 -5.63 -22.73 -21.67
C GLY A 417 -4.43 -22.76 -22.61
N PRO A 418 -4.61 -23.22 -23.87
CA PRO A 418 -3.52 -23.43 -24.83
C PRO A 418 -2.73 -22.16 -25.14
N THR A 419 -1.47 -22.34 -25.54
CA THR A 419 -0.61 -21.24 -25.98
C THR A 419 -1.15 -20.58 -27.25
N GLY A 420 -0.99 -19.28 -27.43
CA GLY A 420 -1.38 -18.57 -28.65
C GLY A 420 -2.88 -18.36 -28.82
N THR A 421 -3.73 -18.60 -27.80
CA THR A 421 -5.19 -18.46 -27.87
C THR A 421 -5.71 -17.06 -27.57
N GLY A 422 -4.81 -16.08 -27.33
CA GLY A 422 -5.18 -14.67 -27.14
C GLY A 422 -5.29 -14.23 -25.69
N LYS A 423 -4.76 -14.99 -24.72
CA LYS A 423 -4.77 -14.61 -23.27
C LYS A 423 -4.20 -13.23 -23.03
N THR A 424 -3.00 -12.96 -23.52
CA THR A 424 -2.31 -11.65 -23.37
C THR A 424 -3.02 -10.54 -24.14
N GLU A 425 -3.60 -10.84 -25.32
CA GLU A 425 -4.35 -9.87 -26.12
C GLU A 425 -5.67 -9.47 -25.42
N LEU A 426 -6.34 -10.43 -24.75
CA LEU A 426 -7.50 -10.13 -23.93
C LEU A 426 -7.12 -9.21 -22.77
N ALA A 427 -5.99 -9.43 -22.10
CA ALA A 427 -5.53 -8.58 -20.99
C ALA A 427 -5.24 -7.14 -21.45
N LYS A 428 -4.59 -6.95 -22.61
CA LYS A 428 -4.38 -5.61 -23.21
C LYS A 428 -5.69 -4.94 -23.59
N SER A 429 -6.60 -5.70 -24.19
CA SER A 429 -7.93 -5.19 -24.55
C SER A 429 -8.73 -4.74 -23.33
N VAL A 430 -8.61 -5.45 -22.20
CA VAL A 430 -9.23 -5.08 -20.92
C VAL A 430 -8.67 -3.73 -20.44
N ALA A 431 -7.36 -3.50 -20.53
CA ALA A 431 -6.75 -2.22 -20.12
C ALA A 431 -7.28 -1.05 -20.96
N THR A 432 -7.36 -1.23 -22.29
CA THR A 432 -7.91 -0.23 -23.20
C THR A 432 -9.39 0.08 -22.89
N VAL A 433 -10.19 -0.95 -22.63
CA VAL A 433 -11.63 -0.78 -22.30
C VAL A 433 -11.82 -0.06 -20.98
N LEU A 434 -11.03 -0.39 -19.96
CA LEU A 434 -11.20 0.19 -18.63
C LEU A 434 -10.63 1.61 -18.51
N PHE A 435 -9.46 1.84 -19.08
CA PHE A 435 -8.68 3.05 -18.81
C PHE A 435 -8.50 3.93 -20.04
N GLY A 436 -8.97 3.49 -21.22
CA GLY A 436 -8.91 4.26 -22.46
C GLY A 436 -7.51 4.37 -23.09
N ARG A 437 -6.54 3.60 -22.60
CA ARG A 437 -5.15 3.63 -23.04
C ARG A 437 -4.47 2.28 -22.89
N GLU A 438 -3.63 1.91 -23.85
CA GLU A 438 -2.93 0.63 -23.83
C GLU A 438 -1.75 0.60 -22.85
N ASP A 439 -1.16 1.75 -22.52
CA ASP A 439 -0.08 1.89 -21.54
C ASP A 439 -0.53 1.71 -20.07
N ALA A 440 -1.84 1.66 -19.82
CA ALA A 440 -2.38 1.23 -18.53
C ALA A 440 -2.25 -0.30 -18.28
N TYR A 441 -1.39 -0.97 -19.04
CA TYR A 441 -1.09 -2.38 -18.96
C TYR A 441 0.36 -2.59 -18.52
N LEU A 442 0.54 -3.37 -17.47
CA LEU A 442 1.85 -3.71 -16.92
C LEU A 442 2.00 -5.24 -16.94
N ARG A 443 3.06 -5.74 -17.58
CA ARG A 443 3.34 -7.18 -17.70
C ARG A 443 4.58 -7.57 -16.91
N PHE A 444 4.45 -8.62 -16.12
CA PHE A 444 5.55 -9.35 -15.51
C PHE A 444 5.56 -10.78 -16.03
N ASP A 445 6.66 -11.19 -16.65
CA ASP A 445 6.88 -12.57 -17.07
C ASP A 445 7.42 -13.37 -15.89
N MET A 446 6.63 -14.32 -15.40
CA MET A 446 6.99 -15.08 -14.21
C MET A 446 8.14 -16.07 -14.43
N SER A 447 8.52 -16.33 -15.67
CA SER A 447 9.74 -17.09 -15.96
C SER A 447 11.01 -16.38 -15.47
N GLU A 448 11.01 -15.03 -15.46
CA GLU A 448 12.10 -14.23 -14.90
C GLU A 448 12.14 -14.26 -13.36
N PHE A 449 11.08 -14.72 -12.73
CA PHE A 449 10.89 -14.78 -11.29
C PHE A 449 10.84 -16.22 -10.76
N SER A 450 11.49 -17.15 -11.46
CA SER A 450 11.57 -18.57 -11.11
C SER A 450 12.67 -18.92 -10.11
N ALA A 451 13.67 -18.06 -9.93
CA ALA A 451 14.77 -18.29 -9.00
C ALA A 451 14.38 -17.92 -7.54
N PRO A 452 14.94 -18.63 -6.54
CA PRO A 452 14.88 -18.17 -5.14
C PRO A 452 15.37 -16.73 -5.03
N HIS A 453 14.76 -15.92 -4.16
CA HIS A 453 15.02 -14.48 -3.96
C HIS A 453 14.57 -13.55 -5.11
N SER A 454 14.03 -14.07 -6.20
CA SER A 454 13.47 -13.22 -7.27
C SER A 454 12.29 -12.37 -6.79
N ALA A 455 11.61 -12.79 -5.71
CA ALA A 455 10.58 -11.99 -5.05
C ALA A 455 11.09 -10.60 -4.60
N ASP A 456 12.38 -10.50 -4.26
CA ASP A 456 13.00 -9.22 -3.84
C ASP A 456 13.03 -8.19 -5.00
N ARG A 457 13.07 -8.64 -6.24
CA ARG A 457 12.95 -7.76 -7.42
C ARG A 457 11.54 -7.15 -7.53
N LEU A 458 10.50 -7.95 -7.28
CA LEU A 458 9.11 -7.48 -7.32
C LEU A 458 8.78 -6.51 -6.19
N VAL A 459 9.27 -6.79 -4.98
CA VAL A 459 8.86 -6.12 -3.74
C VAL A 459 9.92 -5.16 -3.21
N GLY A 460 11.17 -5.28 -3.67
CA GLY A 460 12.34 -4.55 -3.15
C GLY A 460 13.13 -5.39 -2.15
N ALA A 461 14.45 -5.28 -2.23
CA ALA A 461 15.38 -5.99 -1.35
C ALA A 461 15.28 -5.48 0.10
N PRO A 462 15.55 -6.34 1.10
CA PRO A 462 15.65 -5.91 2.49
C PRO A 462 16.82 -4.94 2.73
N PRO A 463 16.81 -4.16 3.84
CA PRO A 463 17.92 -3.27 4.19
C PRO A 463 19.27 -4.02 4.23
N GLY A 464 20.29 -3.43 3.62
CA GLY A 464 21.65 -3.99 3.57
C GLY A 464 21.93 -4.91 2.37
N TYR A 465 20.95 -5.18 1.52
CA TYR A 465 21.15 -5.94 0.28
C TYR A 465 21.24 -5.02 -0.94
N VAL A 466 21.94 -5.52 -1.98
CA VAL A 466 22.03 -4.81 -3.28
C VAL A 466 20.64 -4.67 -3.88
N GLY A 467 20.28 -3.44 -4.33
CA GLY A 467 18.97 -3.16 -4.88
C GLY A 467 17.95 -2.55 -3.88
N TYR A 468 18.32 -2.39 -2.60
CA TYR A 468 17.44 -1.78 -1.59
C TYR A 468 16.93 -0.39 -1.99
N GLU A 469 17.83 0.48 -2.50
CA GLU A 469 17.49 1.85 -2.90
C GLU A 469 16.56 1.93 -4.13
N ALA A 470 16.62 0.92 -5.00
CA ALA A 470 15.80 0.88 -6.21
C ALA A 470 14.30 0.63 -5.93
N GLY A 471 13.98 0.03 -4.76
CA GLY A 471 12.62 -0.40 -4.43
C GLY A 471 12.15 -1.59 -5.27
N GLY A 472 10.90 -2.00 -5.12
CA GLY A 472 10.33 -3.12 -5.88
C GLY A 472 9.72 -2.68 -7.21
N GLU A 473 9.96 -3.42 -8.28
CA GLU A 473 9.42 -3.13 -9.62
C GLU A 473 7.89 -3.06 -9.62
N LEU A 474 7.22 -4.05 -9.03
CA LEU A 474 5.76 -4.09 -8.93
C LEU A 474 5.21 -2.99 -8.03
N THR A 475 5.77 -2.84 -6.84
CA THR A 475 5.27 -1.87 -5.86
C THR A 475 5.45 -0.44 -6.35
N SER A 476 6.58 -0.11 -6.97
CA SER A 476 6.87 1.21 -7.54
C SER A 476 5.96 1.53 -8.73
N ALA A 477 5.76 0.59 -9.65
CA ALA A 477 4.91 0.78 -10.81
C ALA A 477 3.43 1.02 -10.44
N VAL A 478 2.89 0.24 -9.49
CA VAL A 478 1.51 0.39 -9.01
C VAL A 478 1.33 1.67 -8.19
N ARG A 479 2.33 2.07 -7.42
CA ARG A 479 2.30 3.32 -6.65
C ARG A 479 2.29 4.55 -7.56
N THR A 480 3.05 4.51 -8.66
CA THR A 480 3.10 5.59 -9.65
C THR A 480 1.78 5.74 -10.39
N ASP A 481 1.17 4.62 -10.80
CA ASP A 481 -0.12 4.63 -11.48
C ASP A 481 -0.98 3.44 -10.97
N PRO A 482 -1.90 3.69 -10.04
CA PRO A 482 -2.71 2.63 -9.43
C PRO A 482 -3.86 2.14 -10.33
N PHE A 483 -4.23 2.89 -11.38
CA PHE A 483 -5.32 2.55 -12.30
C PHE A 483 -4.80 1.79 -13.52
N ARG A 484 -4.46 0.52 -13.33
CA ARG A 484 -3.91 -0.32 -14.40
C ARG A 484 -4.33 -1.76 -14.33
N VAL A 485 -4.14 -2.44 -15.44
CA VAL A 485 -4.16 -3.90 -15.52
C VAL A 485 -2.74 -4.41 -15.27
N VAL A 486 -2.57 -5.27 -14.29
CA VAL A 486 -1.30 -5.94 -14.03
C VAL A 486 -1.43 -7.40 -14.44
N LEU A 487 -0.63 -7.79 -15.42
CA LEU A 487 -0.56 -9.16 -15.93
C LEU A 487 0.67 -9.87 -15.36
N PHE A 488 0.44 -11.00 -14.73
CA PHE A 488 1.46 -11.97 -14.33
C PHE A 488 1.39 -13.16 -15.30
N ASP A 489 2.31 -13.18 -16.25
CA ASP A 489 2.30 -14.15 -17.35
C ASP A 489 3.06 -15.43 -16.95
N GLU A 490 2.50 -16.60 -17.25
CA GLU A 490 3.03 -17.92 -16.92
C GLU A 490 3.28 -18.14 -15.42
N ILE A 491 2.24 -17.90 -14.61
CA ILE A 491 2.32 -17.90 -13.13
C ILE A 491 2.86 -19.23 -12.56
N GLU A 492 2.70 -20.34 -13.25
CA GLU A 492 3.21 -21.66 -12.86
C GLU A 492 4.74 -21.74 -12.79
N LYS A 493 5.44 -20.76 -13.39
CA LYS A 493 6.91 -20.69 -13.36
C LYS A 493 7.46 -19.89 -12.19
N ALA A 494 6.61 -19.15 -11.47
CA ALA A 494 7.03 -18.30 -10.37
C ALA A 494 7.58 -19.11 -9.19
N ASP A 495 8.61 -18.58 -8.52
CA ASP A 495 9.09 -19.12 -7.24
C ASP A 495 8.00 -19.04 -6.16
N LYS A 496 8.04 -19.94 -5.17
CA LYS A 496 7.06 -19.97 -4.07
C LYS A 496 7.03 -18.69 -3.26
N GLY A 497 8.16 -18.02 -3.08
CA GLY A 497 8.25 -16.73 -2.39
C GLY A 497 7.48 -15.61 -3.11
N VAL A 498 7.42 -15.63 -4.44
CA VAL A 498 6.60 -14.72 -5.25
C VAL A 498 5.12 -15.02 -5.05
N LEU A 499 4.73 -16.30 -5.06
CA LEU A 499 3.34 -16.71 -4.84
C LEU A 499 2.82 -16.33 -3.45
N ASP A 500 3.67 -16.37 -2.42
CA ASP A 500 3.34 -15.91 -1.07
C ASP A 500 3.05 -14.38 -1.04
N LYS A 501 3.74 -13.58 -1.86
CA LYS A 501 3.44 -12.14 -2.01
C LYS A 501 2.09 -11.91 -2.70
N PHE A 502 1.75 -12.73 -3.69
CA PHE A 502 0.42 -12.64 -4.33
C PHE A 502 -0.71 -13.02 -3.37
N LEU A 503 -0.52 -13.98 -2.47
CA LEU A 503 -1.51 -14.26 -1.42
C LEU A 503 -1.82 -13.00 -0.60
N GLN A 504 -0.79 -12.26 -0.18
CA GLN A 504 -0.96 -11.01 0.56
C GLN A 504 -1.73 -9.96 -0.25
N VAL A 505 -1.40 -9.79 -1.54
CA VAL A 505 -2.11 -8.85 -2.41
C VAL A 505 -3.57 -9.23 -2.61
N LEU A 506 -3.85 -10.52 -2.81
CA LEU A 506 -5.21 -11.02 -3.01
C LEU A 506 -6.07 -10.98 -1.75
N GLU A 507 -5.46 -11.07 -0.57
CA GLU A 507 -6.16 -11.06 0.72
C GLU A 507 -6.32 -9.64 1.27
N ASP A 508 -5.19 -8.94 1.48
CA ASP A 508 -5.12 -7.63 2.10
C ASP A 508 -5.25 -6.47 1.10
N GLY A 509 -5.07 -6.73 -0.21
CA GLY A 509 -5.08 -5.70 -1.25
C GLY A 509 -3.92 -4.70 -1.15
N ARG A 510 -2.87 -5.06 -0.44
CA ARG A 510 -1.68 -4.22 -0.24
C ARG A 510 -0.42 -5.08 -0.15
N LEU A 511 0.70 -4.46 -0.44
CA LEU A 511 2.02 -5.06 -0.32
C LEU A 511 2.99 -4.01 0.25
N THR A 512 3.75 -4.39 1.27
CA THR A 512 4.78 -3.52 1.84
C THR A 512 6.13 -3.91 1.24
N ASP A 513 6.84 -2.92 0.69
CA ASP A 513 8.13 -3.14 0.06
C ASP A 513 9.28 -3.27 1.08
N GLY A 514 10.49 -3.59 0.58
CA GLY A 514 11.67 -3.72 1.41
C GLY A 514 12.06 -2.43 2.16
N GLN A 515 11.58 -1.27 1.71
CA GLN A 515 11.78 0.03 2.36
C GLN A 515 10.72 0.34 3.43
N GLY A 516 9.74 -0.56 3.64
CA GLY A 516 8.63 -0.35 4.57
C GLY A 516 7.48 0.48 3.99
N ILE A 517 7.50 0.80 2.69
CA ILE A 517 6.46 1.60 2.04
C ILE A 517 5.33 0.68 1.57
N THR A 518 4.11 0.97 2.00
CA THR A 518 2.93 0.17 1.63
C THR A 518 2.32 0.67 0.32
N THR A 519 2.12 -0.25 -0.62
CA THR A 519 1.46 -0.04 -1.91
C THR A 519 0.10 -0.72 -1.92
N TYR A 520 -0.94 0.00 -2.41
CA TYR A 520 -2.32 -0.48 -2.46
C TYR A 520 -2.71 -0.90 -3.87
N PHE A 521 -3.36 -2.07 -3.98
CA PHE A 521 -3.82 -2.66 -5.24
C PHE A 521 -5.34 -2.52 -5.43
N SER A 522 -6.02 -1.77 -4.57
CA SER A 522 -7.48 -1.65 -4.56
C SER A 522 -8.08 -1.07 -5.84
N GLU A 523 -7.30 -0.42 -6.68
CA GLU A 523 -7.76 0.16 -7.94
C GLU A 523 -7.27 -0.64 -9.18
N CYS A 524 -6.41 -1.64 -8.98
CA CYS A 524 -5.89 -2.49 -10.05
C CYS A 524 -6.88 -3.60 -10.45
N VAL A 525 -6.72 -4.06 -11.68
CA VAL A 525 -7.21 -5.39 -12.14
C VAL A 525 -6.01 -6.29 -12.31
N LEU A 526 -5.99 -7.41 -11.60
CA LEU A 526 -4.92 -8.39 -11.67
C LEU A 526 -5.34 -9.53 -12.60
N ILE A 527 -4.47 -9.88 -13.53
CA ILE A 527 -4.67 -10.99 -14.47
C ILE A 527 -3.48 -11.92 -14.35
N PHE A 528 -3.74 -13.17 -14.06
CA PHE A 528 -2.75 -14.24 -14.08
C PHE A 528 -2.97 -15.06 -15.33
N THR A 529 -1.92 -15.44 -16.06
CA THR A 529 -2.03 -16.40 -17.16
C THR A 529 -1.31 -17.68 -16.85
N SER A 530 -1.80 -18.76 -17.41
CA SER A 530 -1.21 -20.09 -17.28
C SER A 530 -1.46 -20.93 -18.53
N ASN A 531 -0.51 -21.80 -18.82
CA ASN A 531 -0.64 -22.83 -19.83
C ASN A 531 -0.98 -24.22 -19.21
N LEU A 532 -1.24 -24.25 -17.90
CA LEU A 532 -1.65 -25.47 -17.19
C LEU A 532 -2.96 -26.02 -17.74
N GLY A 533 -3.11 -27.33 -17.64
CA GLY A 533 -4.33 -28.06 -17.99
C GLY A 533 -4.41 -28.54 -19.44
N VAL A 534 -3.47 -28.15 -20.31
CA VAL A 534 -3.40 -28.62 -21.70
C VAL A 534 -2.33 -29.68 -21.85
N MET A 535 -1.18 -29.44 -21.23
CA MET A 535 -0.05 -30.38 -21.23
C MET A 535 0.27 -30.77 -19.80
N THR A 536 0.55 -32.03 -19.54
CA THR A 536 1.12 -32.53 -18.29
C THR A 536 2.48 -33.12 -18.56
N GLU A 537 3.37 -33.02 -17.58
CA GLU A 537 4.68 -33.64 -17.62
C GLU A 537 4.64 -34.92 -16.80
N ASP A 538 5.01 -36.05 -17.41
CA ASP A 538 5.12 -37.33 -16.72
C ASP A 538 6.30 -37.25 -15.73
N PRO A 539 6.05 -37.36 -14.41
CA PRO A 539 7.11 -37.23 -13.40
C PRO A 539 8.24 -38.25 -13.53
N ALA A 540 7.98 -39.40 -14.16
CA ALA A 540 8.95 -40.47 -14.30
C ALA A 540 9.83 -40.35 -15.57
N THR A 541 9.28 -39.77 -16.62
CA THR A 541 9.96 -39.73 -17.95
C THR A 541 10.33 -38.31 -18.38
N GLY A 542 9.77 -37.26 -17.74
CA GLY A 542 9.91 -35.87 -18.16
C GLY A 542 9.23 -35.54 -19.49
N LEU A 543 8.49 -36.50 -20.06
CA LEU A 543 7.81 -36.31 -21.34
C LEU A 543 6.50 -35.52 -21.16
N LYS A 544 6.35 -34.49 -21.96
CA LYS A 544 5.09 -33.70 -21.99
C LYS A 544 4.05 -34.44 -22.79
N ARG A 545 2.91 -34.73 -22.17
CA ARG A 545 1.75 -35.34 -22.79
C ARG A 545 0.58 -34.36 -22.81
N ARG A 546 -0.12 -34.33 -23.96
CA ARG A 546 -1.37 -33.58 -24.06
C ARG A 546 -2.46 -34.23 -23.21
N VAL A 547 -3.16 -33.46 -22.40
CA VAL A 547 -4.25 -33.94 -21.51
C VAL A 547 -5.60 -33.80 -22.20
N VAL A 548 -5.75 -32.77 -23.05
CA VAL A 548 -6.97 -32.48 -23.80
C VAL A 548 -6.61 -32.27 -25.27
N GLU A 549 -7.35 -32.90 -26.15
CA GLU A 549 -7.15 -32.78 -27.59
C GLU A 549 -7.96 -31.61 -28.20
N PRO A 550 -7.45 -31.00 -29.30
CA PRO A 550 -8.24 -30.05 -30.09
C PRO A 550 -9.56 -30.68 -30.57
N GLY A 551 -10.66 -29.91 -30.43
CA GLY A 551 -12.00 -30.40 -30.78
C GLY A 551 -12.78 -31.06 -29.65
N THR A 552 -12.19 -31.16 -28.44
CA THR A 552 -12.92 -31.54 -27.23
C THR A 552 -14.02 -30.50 -26.93
N ASP A 553 -15.16 -30.98 -26.43
CA ASP A 553 -16.23 -30.05 -25.99
C ASP A 553 -15.73 -29.02 -24.96
N TYR A 554 -16.14 -27.79 -25.12
CA TYR A 554 -15.68 -26.69 -24.23
C TYR A 554 -15.96 -26.95 -22.75
N GLN A 555 -17.07 -27.58 -22.38
CA GLN A 555 -17.38 -27.86 -20.98
C GLN A 555 -16.41 -28.88 -20.37
N GLU A 556 -16.06 -29.92 -21.15
CA GLU A 556 -15.08 -30.92 -20.76
C GLU A 556 -13.67 -30.31 -20.67
N LEU A 557 -13.27 -29.54 -21.69
CA LEU A 557 -12.02 -28.80 -21.68
C LEU A 557 -11.95 -27.90 -20.41
N ALA A 558 -13.00 -27.11 -20.14
CA ALA A 558 -13.03 -26.19 -19.03
C ALA A 558 -12.99 -26.91 -17.68
N ALA A 559 -13.60 -28.06 -17.54
CA ALA A 559 -13.55 -28.87 -16.33
C ALA A 559 -12.13 -29.43 -16.11
N THR A 560 -11.54 -30.00 -17.15
CA THR A 560 -10.18 -30.59 -17.09
C THR A 560 -9.13 -29.54 -16.78
N VAL A 561 -9.16 -28.38 -17.47
CA VAL A 561 -8.22 -27.28 -17.19
C VAL A 561 -8.33 -26.78 -15.76
N ARG A 562 -9.54 -26.62 -15.20
CA ARG A 562 -9.73 -26.20 -13.81
C ARG A 562 -9.17 -27.22 -12.82
N ASP A 563 -9.45 -28.50 -13.03
CA ASP A 563 -8.92 -29.58 -12.19
C ASP A 563 -7.38 -29.61 -12.19
N GLN A 564 -6.76 -29.48 -13.36
CA GLN A 564 -5.30 -29.44 -13.48
C GLN A 564 -4.68 -28.20 -12.83
N VAL A 565 -5.30 -27.04 -12.96
CA VAL A 565 -4.88 -25.81 -12.27
C VAL A 565 -4.99 -25.99 -10.74
N GLU A 566 -6.08 -26.56 -10.27
CA GLU A 566 -6.28 -26.85 -8.84
C GLU A 566 -5.23 -27.83 -8.32
N ARG A 567 -5.01 -28.94 -9.00
CA ARG A 567 -3.97 -29.91 -8.64
C ARG A 567 -2.58 -29.29 -8.59
N HIS A 568 -2.24 -28.47 -9.57
CA HIS A 568 -0.94 -27.82 -9.59
C HIS A 568 -0.71 -26.95 -8.34
N PHE A 569 -1.66 -26.07 -7.98
CA PHE A 569 -1.51 -25.21 -6.82
C PHE A 569 -1.61 -25.96 -5.49
N VAL A 570 -2.41 -27.02 -5.40
CA VAL A 570 -2.58 -27.80 -4.18
C VAL A 570 -1.43 -28.79 -3.98
N GLU A 571 -1.10 -29.59 -4.99
CA GLU A 571 -0.19 -30.73 -4.88
C GLU A 571 1.26 -30.36 -5.20
N VAL A 572 1.51 -29.54 -6.24
CA VAL A 572 2.87 -29.20 -6.70
C VAL A 572 3.40 -27.98 -5.95
N VAL A 573 2.63 -26.92 -5.90
CA VAL A 573 3.03 -25.67 -5.24
C VAL A 573 2.84 -25.75 -3.73
N GLY A 574 1.82 -26.47 -3.25
CA GLY A 574 1.46 -26.57 -1.83
C GLY A 574 0.81 -25.29 -1.29
N ARG A 575 0.04 -24.56 -2.12
CA ARG A 575 -0.66 -23.33 -1.78
C ARG A 575 -2.15 -23.38 -2.15
N PRO A 576 -2.95 -24.23 -1.46
CA PRO A 576 -4.40 -24.30 -1.72
C PRO A 576 -5.13 -22.98 -1.47
N GLU A 577 -4.55 -22.08 -0.68
CA GLU A 577 -5.11 -20.77 -0.38
C GLU A 577 -5.25 -19.90 -1.64
N LEU A 578 -4.32 -20.02 -2.62
CA LEU A 578 -4.42 -19.30 -3.90
C LEU A 578 -5.69 -19.68 -4.64
N MET A 579 -6.02 -20.99 -4.69
CA MET A 579 -7.24 -21.47 -5.33
C MET A 579 -8.49 -20.92 -4.63
N ASN A 580 -8.51 -20.86 -3.30
CA ASN A 580 -9.61 -20.28 -2.54
C ASN A 580 -9.81 -18.78 -2.84
N ARG A 581 -8.72 -18.05 -3.13
CA ARG A 581 -8.79 -16.61 -3.48
C ARG A 581 -9.16 -16.37 -4.93
N LEU A 582 -8.70 -17.20 -5.84
CA LEU A 582 -9.07 -17.16 -7.26
C LEU A 582 -10.52 -17.60 -7.48
N GLY A 583 -10.96 -18.62 -6.76
CA GLY A 583 -12.35 -19.10 -6.76
C GLY A 583 -12.91 -19.32 -8.17
N GLY A 584 -14.11 -18.78 -8.41
CA GLY A 584 -14.78 -18.87 -9.71
C GLY A 584 -14.19 -18.00 -10.84
N ASN A 585 -13.07 -17.31 -10.62
CA ASN A 585 -12.49 -16.36 -11.59
C ASN A 585 -11.52 -17.00 -12.60
N ILE A 586 -11.45 -18.35 -12.66
CA ILE A 586 -10.68 -19.06 -13.68
C ILE A 586 -11.45 -18.98 -15.01
N VAL A 587 -10.84 -18.34 -16.00
CA VAL A 587 -11.34 -18.13 -17.35
C VAL A 587 -10.59 -19.06 -18.27
N VAL A 588 -11.27 -20.03 -18.86
CA VAL A 588 -10.65 -21.02 -19.73
C VAL A 588 -10.75 -20.58 -21.19
N PHE A 589 -9.60 -20.66 -21.89
CA PHE A 589 -9.49 -20.39 -23.31
C PHE A 589 -9.56 -21.71 -24.10
N ASP A 590 -10.30 -21.66 -25.18
CA ASP A 590 -10.48 -22.80 -26.09
C ASP A 590 -9.35 -22.91 -27.11
N PHE A 591 -9.20 -24.04 -27.71
CA PHE A 591 -8.35 -24.24 -28.89
C PHE A 591 -8.82 -23.39 -30.06
N ILE A 592 -7.91 -23.05 -30.95
CA ILE A 592 -8.23 -22.32 -32.18
C ILE A 592 -8.61 -23.34 -33.25
N GLY A 593 -9.90 -23.37 -33.65
CA GLY A 593 -10.39 -24.15 -34.76
C GLY A 593 -10.14 -23.47 -36.12
N ALA A 594 -10.33 -24.18 -37.23
CA ALA A 594 -10.02 -23.71 -38.57
C ALA A 594 -10.71 -22.38 -38.97
N GLU A 595 -12.00 -22.23 -38.66
CA GLU A 595 -12.73 -20.96 -38.95
C GLU A 595 -12.17 -19.78 -38.18
N VAL A 596 -11.83 -20.00 -36.91
CA VAL A 596 -11.21 -18.99 -36.05
C VAL A 596 -9.82 -18.65 -36.56
N ALA A 597 -9.03 -19.64 -36.95
CA ALA A 597 -7.71 -19.46 -37.52
C ALA A 597 -7.74 -18.59 -38.79
N ARG A 598 -8.73 -18.79 -39.66
CA ARG A 598 -8.95 -17.92 -40.82
C ARG A 598 -9.24 -16.47 -40.40
N SER A 599 -10.11 -16.30 -39.43
CA SER A 599 -10.45 -14.95 -38.90
C SER A 599 -9.23 -14.26 -38.27
N ILE A 600 -8.32 -15.02 -37.64
CA ILE A 600 -7.07 -14.51 -37.08
C ILE A 600 -6.11 -14.12 -38.17
N PHE A 601 -5.97 -14.98 -39.22
CA PHE A 601 -5.16 -14.66 -40.38
C PHE A 601 -5.60 -13.36 -41.06
N ASP A 602 -6.91 -13.21 -41.32
CA ASP A 602 -7.45 -11.97 -41.92
C ASP A 602 -7.16 -10.74 -41.07
N LEU A 603 -7.35 -10.83 -39.75
CA LEU A 603 -7.01 -9.76 -38.80
C LEU A 603 -5.53 -9.37 -38.83
N GLN A 604 -4.63 -10.39 -38.91
CA GLN A 604 -3.19 -10.12 -38.95
C GLN A 604 -2.75 -9.51 -40.29
N VAL A 605 -3.34 -9.93 -41.40
CA VAL A 605 -3.13 -9.29 -42.71
C VAL A 605 -3.60 -7.84 -42.70
N ASP A 606 -4.77 -7.54 -42.08
CA ASP A 606 -5.25 -6.19 -41.97
C ASP A 606 -4.35 -5.29 -41.07
N ASN A 607 -3.73 -5.87 -40.05
CA ASN A 607 -2.72 -5.20 -39.26
C ASN A 607 -1.48 -4.84 -40.11
N ILE A 608 -1.01 -5.77 -40.96
CA ILE A 608 0.11 -5.52 -41.87
C ILE A 608 -0.25 -4.42 -42.88
N ARG A 609 -1.47 -4.44 -43.46
CA ARG A 609 -1.97 -3.38 -44.33
C ARG A 609 -1.98 -2.02 -43.62
N SER A 610 -2.45 -1.99 -42.39
CA SER A 610 -2.52 -0.77 -41.59
C SER A 610 -1.12 -0.24 -41.27
N LEU A 611 -0.18 -1.09 -40.92
CA LEU A 611 1.21 -0.72 -40.64
C LEU A 611 1.89 -0.11 -41.87
N MET A 612 1.79 -0.77 -43.04
CA MET A 612 2.36 -0.26 -44.30
C MET A 612 1.77 1.12 -44.69
N ARG A 613 0.46 1.29 -44.43
CA ARG A 613 -0.21 2.56 -44.72
C ARG A 613 0.24 3.69 -43.79
N GLN A 614 0.42 3.39 -42.48
CA GLN A 614 0.80 4.38 -41.48
C GLN A 614 2.27 4.77 -41.56
N ASP A 615 3.15 3.77 -41.66
CA ASP A 615 4.60 4.00 -41.58
C ASP A 615 5.26 4.35 -42.93
N GLN A 616 4.79 3.69 -43.99
CA GLN A 616 5.40 3.84 -45.31
C GLN A 616 4.52 4.58 -46.32
N ARG A 617 3.26 4.89 -45.98
CA ARG A 617 2.24 5.45 -46.85
C ARG A 617 2.02 4.64 -48.14
N LEU A 618 2.13 3.31 -48.01
CA LEU A 618 1.90 2.34 -49.08
C LEU A 618 0.61 1.58 -48.84
N HIS A 619 -0.11 1.25 -49.90
CA HIS A 619 -1.31 0.43 -49.88
C HIS A 619 -1.03 -1.00 -50.26
N LEU A 620 -1.10 -1.94 -49.31
CA LEU A 620 -0.97 -3.36 -49.58
C LEU A 620 -2.32 -3.96 -50.01
N ARG A 621 -2.34 -4.65 -51.17
CA ARG A 621 -3.44 -5.45 -51.66
C ARG A 621 -2.97 -6.88 -51.88
N LEU A 622 -3.85 -7.83 -51.71
CA LEU A 622 -3.63 -9.24 -52.04
C LEU A 622 -4.77 -9.65 -52.99
N THR A 623 -4.44 -10.39 -54.04
CA THR A 623 -5.45 -11.02 -54.86
C THR A 623 -6.18 -12.10 -54.05
N GLU A 624 -7.35 -12.54 -54.51
CA GLU A 624 -8.13 -13.61 -53.86
C GLU A 624 -7.33 -14.91 -53.82
N GLU A 625 -6.65 -15.23 -54.93
CA GLU A 625 -5.80 -16.42 -55.05
C GLU A 625 -4.59 -16.38 -54.07
N ALA A 626 -3.89 -15.23 -53.99
CA ALA A 626 -2.78 -15.06 -53.09
C ALA A 626 -3.24 -15.11 -51.61
N THR A 627 -4.40 -14.53 -51.31
CA THR A 627 -5.00 -14.56 -49.97
C THR A 627 -5.33 -15.99 -49.53
N GLU A 628 -5.96 -16.79 -50.40
CA GLU A 628 -6.34 -18.16 -50.08
C GLU A 628 -5.10 -19.04 -49.88
N ARG A 629 -4.11 -18.93 -50.76
CA ARG A 629 -2.88 -19.72 -50.67
C ARG A 629 -2.06 -19.38 -49.40
N LEU A 630 -1.99 -18.10 -49.04
CA LEU A 630 -1.38 -17.69 -47.78
C LEU A 630 -2.18 -18.21 -46.57
N ALA A 631 -3.49 -18.11 -46.59
CA ALA A 631 -4.34 -18.60 -45.53
C ALA A 631 -4.18 -20.13 -45.31
N GLU A 632 -4.28 -20.92 -46.35
CA GLU A 632 -4.06 -22.36 -46.27
C GLU A 632 -2.70 -22.69 -45.65
N ARG A 633 -1.63 -22.02 -46.08
CA ARG A 633 -0.28 -22.23 -45.56
C ARG A 633 -0.15 -21.80 -44.09
N CYS A 634 -0.65 -20.61 -43.74
CA CYS A 634 -0.48 -20.05 -42.42
C CYS A 634 -1.38 -20.71 -41.35
N THR A 635 -2.46 -21.38 -41.77
CA THR A 635 -3.40 -22.06 -40.86
C THR A 635 -3.26 -23.60 -40.91
N ALA A 636 -2.25 -24.14 -41.60
CA ALA A 636 -2.03 -25.58 -41.69
C ALA A 636 -1.64 -26.23 -40.35
N ASP A 637 -0.88 -25.50 -39.52
CA ASP A 637 -0.49 -25.92 -38.16
C ASP A 637 -1.05 -24.92 -37.12
N LEU A 638 -1.92 -25.41 -36.25
CA LEU A 638 -2.59 -24.64 -35.21
C LEU A 638 -2.06 -24.93 -33.79
N ASP A 639 -1.02 -25.76 -33.64
CA ASP A 639 -0.49 -26.11 -32.31
C ASP A 639 -0.03 -24.89 -31.48
N ASN A 640 0.47 -23.85 -32.16
CA ASN A 640 0.86 -22.59 -31.55
C ASN A 640 -0.20 -21.48 -31.66
N GLY A 641 -1.40 -21.83 -32.11
CA GLY A 641 -2.54 -20.93 -32.21
C GLY A 641 -2.25 -19.67 -33.04
N GLY A 642 -2.78 -18.52 -32.64
CA GLY A 642 -2.59 -17.24 -33.36
C GLY A 642 -1.14 -16.77 -33.44
N ARG A 643 -0.25 -17.20 -32.51
CA ARG A 643 1.19 -16.94 -32.60
C ARG A 643 1.82 -17.73 -33.73
N GLY A 644 1.39 -19.01 -33.93
CA GLY A 644 1.82 -19.82 -35.04
C GLY A 644 1.45 -19.21 -36.39
N ILE A 645 0.21 -18.74 -36.54
CA ILE A 645 -0.27 -18.03 -37.74
C ILE A 645 0.59 -16.78 -38.01
N GLY A 646 0.92 -15.98 -36.98
CA GLY A 646 1.78 -14.81 -37.12
C GLY A 646 3.19 -15.16 -37.60
N ASN A 647 3.82 -16.18 -37.05
CA ASN A 647 5.15 -16.63 -37.46
C ASN A 647 5.12 -17.15 -38.91
N ALA A 648 4.05 -17.85 -39.28
CA ALA A 648 3.87 -18.32 -40.67
C ALA A 648 3.67 -17.14 -41.63
N LEU A 649 2.91 -16.10 -41.25
CA LEU A 649 2.76 -14.87 -42.03
C LEU A 649 4.07 -14.09 -42.15
N GLU A 650 4.87 -14.03 -41.09
CA GLU A 650 6.20 -13.42 -41.15
C GLU A 650 7.06 -14.10 -42.22
N THR A 651 7.05 -15.42 -42.25
CA THR A 651 7.84 -16.20 -43.21
C THR A 651 7.27 -16.18 -44.63
N ALA A 652 5.94 -16.24 -44.77
CA ALA A 652 5.28 -16.40 -46.06
C ALA A 652 4.89 -15.09 -46.74
N LEU A 653 4.73 -13.98 -45.98
CA LEU A 653 4.31 -12.69 -46.53
C LEU A 653 5.30 -11.57 -46.17
N ILE A 654 5.62 -11.35 -44.88
CA ILE A 654 6.37 -10.14 -44.46
C ILE A 654 7.80 -10.19 -45.00
N ASN A 655 8.54 -11.27 -44.78
CA ASN A 655 9.93 -11.39 -45.20
C ASN A 655 10.09 -11.37 -46.72
N PRO A 656 9.27 -12.10 -47.54
CA PRO A 656 9.32 -11.98 -48.98
C PRO A 656 8.93 -10.63 -49.53
N LEU A 657 7.91 -9.96 -48.93
CA LEU A 657 7.48 -8.61 -49.26
C LEU A 657 8.59 -7.61 -49.00
N ALA A 658 9.22 -7.68 -47.81
CA ALA A 658 10.33 -6.80 -47.45
C ALA A 658 11.52 -6.93 -48.39
N ARG A 659 11.89 -8.17 -48.78
CA ARG A 659 12.94 -8.41 -49.77
C ARG A 659 12.62 -7.76 -51.11
N ALA A 660 11.42 -8.00 -51.64
CA ALA A 660 11.02 -7.47 -52.94
C ALA A 660 10.94 -5.93 -52.94
N LEU A 661 10.40 -5.30 -51.91
CA LEU A 661 10.35 -3.85 -51.76
C LEU A 661 11.74 -3.23 -51.60
N PHE A 662 12.67 -3.92 -50.94
CA PHE A 662 14.05 -3.46 -50.75
C PHE A 662 14.81 -3.41 -52.07
N GLU A 663 14.60 -4.43 -52.94
CA GLU A 663 15.20 -4.48 -54.28
C GLU A 663 14.61 -3.45 -55.23
N GLU A 664 13.30 -3.19 -55.16
CA GLU A 664 12.62 -2.15 -55.96
C GLU A 664 13.06 -0.70 -55.62
N GLY A 665 13.52 -0.54 -54.39
CA GLY A 665 13.92 0.83 -53.88
C GLY A 665 12.74 1.67 -53.41
N PRO A 666 12.99 2.98 -53.12
CA PRO A 666 11.96 3.84 -52.55
C PRO A 666 10.76 4.02 -53.51
N LEU A 667 9.57 3.69 -53.03
CA LEU A 667 8.32 3.92 -53.76
C LEU A 667 7.72 5.27 -53.41
N PRO A 668 7.06 5.95 -54.40
CA PRO A 668 6.28 7.14 -54.09
C PRO A 668 5.18 6.88 -53.07
N GLU A 669 4.88 7.87 -52.22
CA GLU A 669 3.74 7.80 -51.30
C GLU A 669 2.45 7.46 -52.04
N GLU A 670 1.50 6.80 -51.40
CA GLU A 670 0.22 6.32 -51.96
C GLU A 670 0.37 5.29 -53.10
N SER A 671 1.57 4.71 -53.34
CA SER A 671 1.70 3.56 -54.25
C SER A 671 0.95 2.35 -53.74
N VAL A 672 0.36 1.59 -54.68
CA VAL A 672 -0.35 0.36 -54.38
C VAL A 672 0.55 -0.84 -54.71
N VAL A 673 0.87 -1.62 -53.70
CA VAL A 673 1.63 -2.89 -53.84
C VAL A 673 0.62 -4.02 -53.81
N THR A 674 0.48 -4.76 -54.89
CA THR A 674 -0.44 -5.90 -55.02
C THR A 674 0.35 -7.19 -55.03
N VAL A 675 0.10 -8.06 -54.07
CA VAL A 675 0.60 -9.48 -54.13
C VAL A 675 -0.29 -10.21 -55.09
N GLU A 676 0.21 -10.54 -56.27
CA GLU A 676 -0.52 -11.19 -57.37
C GLU A 676 -0.52 -12.72 -57.21
N ALA A 677 0.65 -13.27 -56.87
CA ALA A 677 0.81 -14.71 -56.66
C ALA A 677 1.83 -15.00 -55.54
N VAL A 678 1.70 -16.19 -54.97
CA VAL A 678 2.61 -16.75 -53.97
C VAL A 678 3.22 -18.02 -54.53
N ALA A 679 4.52 -18.02 -54.81
CA ALA A 679 5.28 -19.15 -55.30
C ALA A 679 6.19 -19.70 -54.19
N GLU A 680 6.52 -20.98 -54.27
CA GLU A 680 7.47 -21.66 -53.39
C GLU A 680 8.59 -22.29 -54.23
N ASP A 681 9.82 -21.88 -53.92
CA ASP A 681 10.99 -22.45 -54.57
C ASP A 681 11.27 -23.90 -54.04
N PRO A 682 12.03 -24.71 -54.78
CA PRO A 682 12.32 -26.11 -54.35
C PRO A 682 13.03 -26.22 -53.00
N ASP A 683 13.63 -25.18 -52.51
CA ASP A 683 14.30 -25.10 -51.21
C ASP A 683 13.34 -24.68 -50.08
N GLY A 684 12.04 -24.50 -50.38
CA GLY A 684 11.02 -24.07 -49.43
C GLY A 684 10.93 -22.55 -49.22
N THR A 685 11.74 -21.77 -49.96
CA THR A 685 11.70 -20.30 -49.87
C THR A 685 10.44 -19.77 -50.56
N VAL A 686 9.70 -18.88 -49.85
CA VAL A 686 8.54 -18.22 -50.44
C VAL A 686 8.96 -16.99 -51.22
N ARG A 687 8.43 -16.88 -52.45
CA ARG A 687 8.57 -15.72 -53.32
C ARG A 687 7.20 -15.15 -53.64
N LEU A 688 7.11 -13.82 -53.69
CA LEU A 688 5.89 -13.09 -54.04
C LEU A 688 6.04 -12.47 -55.43
N ASP A 689 5.04 -12.63 -56.26
CA ASP A 689 4.92 -11.84 -57.49
C ASP A 689 4.14 -10.56 -57.14
N LEU A 690 4.78 -9.41 -57.36
CA LEU A 690 4.25 -8.13 -56.97
C LEU A 690 3.89 -7.26 -58.20
N GLY A 691 2.67 -6.78 -58.26
CA GLY A 691 2.25 -5.67 -59.12
C GLY A 691 2.37 -4.32 -58.36
N ILE A 692 3.17 -3.39 -58.86
CA ILE A 692 3.34 -2.07 -58.25
C ILE A 692 2.69 -1.01 -59.14
N SER A 693 1.65 -0.36 -58.63
CA SER A 693 0.98 0.76 -59.26
C SER A 693 1.37 2.06 -58.54
N ARG A 694 2.07 2.93 -59.27
CA ARG A 694 2.50 4.26 -58.78
C ARG A 694 1.39 5.31 -59.04
N PRO A 695 1.14 6.26 -58.12
CA PRO A 695 0.20 7.34 -58.40
C PRO A 695 0.61 8.07 -59.65
N ALA A 696 -0.37 8.39 -60.50
CA ALA A 696 -0.08 9.20 -61.72
C ALA A 696 0.54 10.51 -61.27
N GLU A 697 1.75 10.84 -61.75
CA GLU A 697 2.33 12.16 -61.61
C GLU A 697 1.30 13.15 -62.18
N TRP A 698 0.78 14.06 -61.35
CA TRP A 698 0.08 15.24 -61.83
C TRP A 698 1.09 15.99 -62.69
N GLY A 699 0.91 15.87 -64.00
CA GLY A 699 1.83 16.48 -64.96
C GLY A 699 2.07 17.94 -64.59
N THR A 700 3.32 18.26 -64.33
CA THR A 700 3.80 19.64 -64.43
C THR A 700 3.56 20.07 -65.86
N GLY A 701 2.36 20.61 -66.06
CA GLY A 701 2.03 21.31 -67.32
C GLY A 701 2.97 22.49 -67.45
N SER A 702 3.73 22.42 -68.49
CA SER A 702 4.60 23.48 -69.06
C SER A 702 4.02 24.85 -68.95
#